data_559b0045d44f5e31e7e8e89fe2a4de76
#
_entry.id   559b0045d44f5e31e7e8e89fe2a4de76
#
_cell.length_a   1.000
_cell.length_b   1.000
_cell.length_c   1.000
_cell.angle_alpha   90.00
_cell.angle_beta   90.00
_cell.angle_gamma   90.00
#
_symmetry.space_group_name_H-M   'P 1'
#
loop_
_entity.id
_entity.type
_entity.pdbx_description
1 polymer ?
#
loop_
_entity_poly.entity_id
_entity_poly.type
_entity_poly.pdbx_seq_one_letter_code
_entity_poly.pdbx_strand_id
1 'polypeptide(L)'
;MESSRKNIWVAGGVLSLLIVLLLQLALSVRQNSITWDEDDHIYAGYMSWKRGDFGLNPEHPPLVKMLAAVPLLNLPLNMPVLQNRNFKREAFLGGKDFLFKNDADKMLFRARMAAALLTLLLAVLVFLAGKEMFGIGAAFIALILLVFDPNLLAHGAVVGTDVGLSCFMFVSIYAFYRYVKVPSVWRLVVAGLATGLALASKHTAILVFPMLLLLGMFEVLRSGSDAETGVASLPRGKRTLRLAMALVAVSAIAVTVLWASYGFRYSARAAGWQMNPPLAEFVHNLSRPHEVRLLETVARWHLLPESYIYGLADVRIMSDFYASYLFGTVYPHGVWFYFPAAFAVKSSLTFLILLLLTTWVIAVRRLRCWREILFLTIPPAFHLAIAMGSGMNIGVRHILPMYLFLAVLIGGAVWKLVERNRRWLYVVGVVLLFQAFSATRAFPAYIAYANEFWGGPSQTYRYLTDSNVDWGQQLKATKKYLDQRGVKDCWFIYFAEGVVDYRYYGIPCRPLPTADSLWVGETADAPLSIDGPLLISAGDLSGFEFGAGALNPYEQFKYLRPTAVIQYGVFVFDGHFEIPLAAAISHAQKARRLMSAKQLPEALSEAQLAVALAPEAVNPNVVLGDILAALDRPQEARQSYARALTLAKTIEPEFQVGWVEHLQKKLAERGTGAE
;
A
#
# COMPACT_ATOMS: atom_id res chain seq x y z
N MET A 1 -37.97 -22.46 21.92
CA MET A 1 -38.21 -22.40 20.46
C MET A 1 -37.96 -20.98 19.90
N GLU A 2 -38.44 -19.92 20.51
CA GLU A 2 -38.31 -18.53 20.03
C GLU A 2 -36.85 -18.03 19.96
N SER A 3 -36.02 -18.33 20.97
CA SER A 3 -34.58 -18.00 20.99
C SER A 3 -33.83 -18.74 19.88
N SER A 4 -34.14 -19.99 19.60
CA SER A 4 -33.53 -20.78 18.50
C SER A 4 -33.87 -20.22 17.13
N ARG A 5 -35.13 -19.85 16.88
CA ARG A 5 -35.56 -19.19 15.63
C ARG A 5 -34.87 -17.84 15.42
N LYS A 6 -34.76 -17.02 16.47
CA LYS A 6 -34.05 -15.74 16.39
C LYS A 6 -32.56 -15.91 16.02
N ASN A 7 -31.89 -16.91 16.56
CA ASN A 7 -30.49 -17.20 16.23
C ASN A 7 -30.34 -17.67 14.78
N ILE A 8 -31.28 -18.43 14.24
CA ILE A 8 -31.27 -18.87 12.82
C ILE A 8 -31.41 -17.66 11.89
N TRP A 9 -32.33 -16.74 12.17
CA TRP A 9 -32.49 -15.52 11.36
C TRP A 9 -31.23 -14.61 11.39
N VAL A 10 -30.60 -14.48 12.55
CA VAL A 10 -29.35 -13.72 12.68
C VAL A 10 -28.25 -14.39 11.87
N ALA A 11 -28.07 -15.71 12.00
CA ALA A 11 -27.08 -16.44 11.25
C ALA A 11 -27.31 -16.35 9.74
N GLY A 12 -28.58 -16.49 9.30
CA GLY A 12 -28.98 -16.34 7.90
C GLY A 12 -28.64 -14.95 7.34
N GLY A 13 -28.96 -13.89 8.10
CA GLY A 13 -28.64 -12.52 7.69
C GLY A 13 -27.12 -12.26 7.58
N VAL A 14 -26.32 -12.76 8.53
CA VAL A 14 -24.85 -12.65 8.47
C VAL A 14 -24.32 -13.42 7.26
N LEU A 15 -24.77 -14.67 7.06
CA LEU A 15 -24.33 -15.49 5.93
C LEU A 15 -24.66 -14.83 4.59
N SER A 16 -25.86 -14.26 4.44
CA SER A 16 -26.25 -13.54 3.22
C SER A 16 -25.34 -12.36 2.92
N LEU A 17 -24.99 -11.56 3.95
CA LEU A 17 -24.07 -10.43 3.78
C LEU A 17 -22.64 -10.89 3.44
N LEU A 18 -22.16 -11.99 4.03
CA LEU A 18 -20.85 -12.56 3.69
C LEU A 18 -20.83 -13.12 2.26
N ILE A 19 -21.93 -13.72 1.79
CA ILE A 19 -22.05 -14.17 0.40
C ILE A 19 -22.02 -12.96 -0.54
N VAL A 20 -22.74 -11.88 -0.23
CA VAL A 20 -22.70 -10.63 -1.02
C VAL A 20 -21.28 -10.07 -1.07
N LEU A 21 -20.58 -10.02 0.06
CA LEU A 21 -19.17 -9.57 0.13
C LEU A 21 -18.29 -10.43 -0.77
N LEU A 22 -18.35 -11.74 -0.63
CA LEU A 22 -17.58 -12.70 -1.43
C LEU A 22 -17.85 -12.54 -2.93
N LEU A 23 -19.13 -12.39 -3.33
CA LEU A 23 -19.49 -12.19 -4.73
C LEU A 23 -18.95 -10.88 -5.28
N GLN A 24 -19.05 -9.77 -4.54
CA GLN A 24 -18.48 -8.48 -4.96
C GLN A 24 -16.96 -8.59 -5.17
N LEU A 25 -16.23 -9.20 -4.22
CA LEU A 25 -14.80 -9.43 -4.34
C LEU A 25 -14.46 -10.32 -5.54
N ALA A 26 -15.09 -11.48 -5.67
CA ALA A 26 -14.81 -12.43 -6.74
C ALA A 26 -15.12 -11.86 -8.14
N LEU A 27 -16.22 -11.13 -8.29
CA LEU A 27 -16.61 -10.52 -9.56
C LEU A 27 -15.70 -9.33 -9.93
N SER A 28 -15.28 -8.53 -8.95
CA SER A 28 -14.35 -7.43 -9.17
C SER A 28 -12.97 -7.94 -9.61
N VAL A 29 -12.37 -8.88 -8.87
CA VAL A 29 -11.02 -9.38 -9.20
C VAL A 29 -10.94 -10.14 -10.52
N ARG A 30 -12.05 -10.70 -11.02
CA ARG A 30 -12.09 -11.32 -12.36
C ARG A 30 -11.95 -10.30 -13.48
N GLN A 31 -12.42 -9.07 -13.26
CA GLN A 31 -12.40 -8.00 -14.27
C GLN A 31 -11.12 -7.16 -14.21
N ASN A 32 -10.39 -7.21 -13.10
CA ASN A 32 -9.15 -6.48 -12.91
C ASN A 32 -7.94 -7.36 -13.26
N SER A 33 -6.95 -6.77 -13.92
CA SER A 33 -5.60 -7.34 -14.05
C SER A 33 -4.87 -7.31 -12.70
N ILE A 34 -3.61 -7.70 -12.70
CA ILE A 34 -2.74 -7.64 -11.53
C ILE A 34 -2.51 -6.18 -11.09
N THR A 35 -2.27 -5.98 -9.79
CA THR A 35 -1.73 -4.72 -9.23
C THR A 35 -0.22 -4.81 -9.10
N TRP A 36 0.46 -3.68 -8.93
CA TRP A 36 1.91 -3.53 -8.93
C TRP A 36 2.63 -4.47 -7.92
N ASP A 37 2.11 -4.64 -6.71
CA ASP A 37 2.75 -5.44 -5.64
C ASP A 37 2.41 -6.96 -5.71
N GLU A 38 1.45 -7.41 -6.53
CA GLU A 38 0.92 -8.78 -6.36
C GLU A 38 1.84 -9.88 -6.88
N ASP A 39 2.65 -9.61 -7.88
CA ASP A 39 3.55 -10.61 -8.47
C ASP A 39 4.68 -11.00 -7.53
N ASP A 40 5.32 -10.03 -6.90
CA ASP A 40 6.37 -10.27 -5.94
C ASP A 40 5.84 -10.88 -4.63
N HIS A 41 4.65 -10.45 -4.16
CA HIS A 41 3.99 -11.04 -3.01
C HIS A 41 3.66 -12.52 -3.21
N ILE A 42 3.06 -12.87 -4.36
CA ILE A 42 2.70 -14.26 -4.68
C ILE A 42 3.96 -15.11 -4.83
N TYR A 43 4.97 -14.59 -5.54
CA TYR A 43 6.24 -15.28 -5.74
C TYR A 43 6.99 -15.48 -4.42
N ALA A 44 7.15 -14.42 -3.61
CA ALA A 44 7.81 -14.54 -2.30
C ALA A 44 7.06 -15.48 -1.36
N GLY A 45 5.73 -15.46 -1.34
CA GLY A 45 4.92 -16.39 -0.57
C GLY A 45 5.11 -17.85 -1.00
N TYR A 46 5.16 -18.11 -2.30
CA TYR A 46 5.43 -19.43 -2.85
C TYR A 46 6.85 -19.93 -2.50
N MET A 47 7.86 -19.05 -2.61
CA MET A 47 9.25 -19.37 -2.27
C MET A 47 9.45 -19.59 -0.78
N SER A 48 8.71 -18.88 0.07
CA SER A 48 8.70 -19.11 1.52
C SER A 48 8.24 -20.54 1.85
N TRP A 49 7.18 -21.03 1.20
CA TRP A 49 6.72 -22.43 1.37
C TRP A 49 7.68 -23.46 0.79
N LYS A 50 8.13 -23.27 -0.45
CA LYS A 50 8.88 -24.29 -1.19
C LYS A 50 10.36 -24.37 -0.80
N ARG A 51 10.98 -23.27 -0.42
CA ARG A 51 12.42 -23.19 -0.13
C ARG A 51 12.76 -22.57 1.23
N GLY A 52 11.76 -22.11 1.99
CA GLY A 52 12.00 -21.33 3.21
C GLY A 52 12.76 -20.04 2.90
N ASP A 53 12.59 -19.45 1.74
CA ASP A 53 13.23 -18.20 1.34
C ASP A 53 12.32 -17.02 1.70
N PHE A 54 12.66 -16.31 2.75
CA PHE A 54 11.92 -15.14 3.26
C PHE A 54 12.57 -13.82 2.85
N GLY A 55 13.69 -13.84 2.13
CA GLY A 55 14.46 -12.66 1.77
C GLY A 55 14.10 -12.04 0.41
N LEU A 56 13.17 -12.62 -0.35
CA LEU A 56 12.78 -12.07 -1.65
C LEU A 56 11.96 -10.78 -1.51
N ASN A 57 11.05 -10.69 -0.57
CA ASN A 57 10.27 -9.49 -0.30
C ASN A 57 10.21 -9.25 1.22
N PRO A 58 11.31 -8.78 1.85
CA PRO A 58 11.38 -8.57 3.30
C PRO A 58 10.59 -7.35 3.78
N GLU A 59 10.29 -6.39 2.90
CA GLU A 59 9.48 -5.21 3.19
C GLU A 59 8.06 -5.54 3.67
N HIS A 60 7.62 -6.77 3.40
CA HIS A 60 6.36 -7.31 3.91
C HIS A 60 6.60 -8.65 4.62
N PRO A 61 6.15 -8.82 5.88
CA PRO A 61 6.20 -10.10 6.58
C PRO A 61 5.42 -11.21 5.87
N PRO A 62 5.71 -12.51 6.12
CA PRO A 62 5.35 -13.59 5.22
C PRO A 62 3.89 -14.07 5.29
N LEU A 63 3.14 -13.81 6.36
CA LEU A 63 1.86 -14.48 6.64
C LEU A 63 0.85 -14.39 5.49
N VAL A 64 0.57 -13.18 5.01
CA VAL A 64 -0.45 -12.96 3.97
C VAL A 64 0.02 -13.51 2.63
N LYS A 65 1.30 -13.32 2.30
CA LYS A 65 1.93 -13.86 1.09
C LYS A 65 1.89 -15.38 1.06
N MET A 66 2.23 -16.03 2.15
CA MET A 66 2.16 -17.48 2.31
C MET A 66 0.73 -17.99 2.20
N LEU A 67 -0.25 -17.31 2.82
CA LEU A 67 -1.66 -17.66 2.71
C LEU A 67 -2.13 -17.61 1.24
N ALA A 68 -1.82 -16.53 0.54
CA ALA A 68 -2.18 -16.34 -0.86
C ALA A 68 -1.53 -17.39 -1.79
N ALA A 69 -0.33 -17.87 -1.47
CA ALA A 69 0.39 -18.87 -2.25
C ALA A 69 -0.11 -20.32 -2.03
N VAL A 70 -0.85 -20.62 -0.94
CA VAL A 70 -1.31 -21.99 -0.63
C VAL A 70 -2.00 -22.68 -1.81
N PRO A 71 -2.97 -22.05 -2.54
CA PRO A 71 -3.65 -22.73 -3.64
C PRO A 71 -2.79 -22.97 -4.88
N LEU A 72 -1.55 -22.48 -4.87
CA LEU A 72 -0.59 -22.62 -5.99
C LEU A 72 0.42 -23.74 -5.75
N LEU A 73 0.58 -24.23 -4.52
CA LEU A 73 1.63 -25.17 -4.11
C LEU A 73 1.62 -26.51 -4.87
N ASN A 74 0.46 -26.95 -5.33
CA ASN A 74 0.28 -28.21 -6.05
C ASN A 74 0.20 -28.02 -7.58
N LEU A 75 0.47 -26.82 -8.10
CA LEU A 75 0.52 -26.58 -9.54
C LEU A 75 1.91 -26.88 -10.11
N PRO A 76 2.01 -27.46 -11.31
CA PRO A 76 3.26 -27.53 -12.05
C PRO A 76 3.57 -26.14 -12.62
N LEU A 77 4.47 -25.39 -11.97
CA LEU A 77 4.80 -24.04 -12.35
C LEU A 77 6.23 -23.91 -12.86
N ASN A 78 6.41 -23.12 -13.90
CA ASN A 78 7.72 -22.69 -14.39
C ASN A 78 8.32 -21.71 -13.37
N MET A 79 9.50 -22.07 -12.84
CA MET A 79 10.16 -21.28 -11.81
C MET A 79 11.21 -20.35 -12.43
N PRO A 80 11.25 -19.08 -12.03
CA PRO A 80 12.34 -18.19 -12.46
C PRO A 80 13.67 -18.61 -11.84
N VAL A 81 14.76 -18.30 -12.54
CA VAL A 81 16.12 -18.53 -12.06
C VAL A 81 16.55 -17.34 -11.20
N LEU A 82 16.94 -17.62 -9.95
CA LEU A 82 17.51 -16.61 -9.06
C LEU A 82 18.89 -16.17 -9.58
N GLN A 83 19.15 -14.86 -9.59
CA GLN A 83 20.37 -14.26 -10.13
C GLN A 83 21.20 -13.49 -9.10
N ASN A 84 20.80 -13.52 -7.82
CA ASN A 84 21.43 -12.76 -6.73
C ASN A 84 21.52 -11.25 -7.00
N ARG A 85 20.51 -10.71 -7.64
CA ARG A 85 20.33 -9.26 -7.83
C ARG A 85 20.08 -8.58 -6.46
N ASN A 86 20.03 -7.24 -6.47
CA ASN A 86 19.43 -6.51 -5.35
C ASN A 86 18.06 -7.13 -5.00
N PHE A 87 17.76 -7.28 -3.72
CA PHE A 87 16.59 -8.02 -3.23
C PHE A 87 15.26 -7.57 -3.84
N LYS A 88 15.05 -6.25 -4.01
CA LYS A 88 13.83 -5.72 -4.65
C LYS A 88 13.75 -6.13 -6.12
N ARG A 89 14.81 -5.89 -6.89
CA ARG A 89 14.84 -6.29 -8.30
C ARG A 89 14.73 -7.80 -8.49
N GLU A 90 15.29 -8.61 -7.57
CA GLU A 90 15.14 -10.07 -7.60
C GLU A 90 13.68 -10.47 -7.35
N ALA A 91 12.99 -9.82 -6.40
CA ALA A 91 11.59 -10.09 -6.08
C ALA A 91 10.67 -9.73 -7.25
N PHE A 92 10.72 -8.49 -7.74
CA PHE A 92 9.83 -8.01 -8.80
C PHE A 92 10.06 -8.67 -10.14
N LEU A 93 11.31 -8.75 -10.63
CA LEU A 93 11.60 -9.43 -11.89
C LEU A 93 11.34 -10.95 -11.81
N GLY A 94 11.62 -11.55 -10.64
CA GLY A 94 11.26 -12.93 -10.37
C GLY A 94 9.75 -13.15 -10.30
N GLY A 95 9.00 -12.24 -9.70
CA GLY A 95 7.53 -12.23 -9.64
C GLY A 95 6.90 -12.11 -11.02
N LYS A 96 7.37 -11.14 -11.83
CA LYS A 96 6.99 -10.97 -13.25
C LYS A 96 7.17 -12.27 -14.02
N ASP A 97 8.35 -12.86 -13.98
CA ASP A 97 8.64 -14.13 -14.64
C ASP A 97 7.80 -15.29 -14.11
N PHE A 98 7.61 -15.36 -12.77
CA PHE A 98 6.85 -16.41 -12.13
C PHE A 98 5.37 -16.40 -12.54
N LEU A 99 4.76 -15.24 -12.68
CA LEU A 99 3.37 -15.15 -13.09
C LEU A 99 3.22 -15.28 -14.62
N PHE A 100 3.94 -14.47 -15.39
CA PHE A 100 3.68 -14.33 -16.82
C PHE A 100 4.29 -15.44 -17.70
N LYS A 101 5.20 -16.26 -17.17
CA LYS A 101 5.63 -17.53 -17.81
C LYS A 101 4.74 -18.72 -17.47
N ASN A 102 3.66 -18.48 -16.72
CA ASN A 102 2.62 -19.43 -16.35
C ASN A 102 1.23 -18.85 -16.70
N ASP A 103 0.17 -19.51 -16.24
CA ASP A 103 -1.20 -18.99 -16.36
C ASP A 103 -1.47 -17.95 -15.25
N ALA A 104 -1.05 -16.70 -15.53
CA ALA A 104 -1.10 -15.60 -14.56
C ALA A 104 -2.53 -15.33 -14.08
N ASP A 105 -3.54 -15.36 -14.96
CA ASP A 105 -4.93 -15.10 -14.59
C ASP A 105 -5.49 -16.14 -13.61
N LYS A 106 -5.17 -17.41 -13.84
CA LYS A 106 -5.59 -18.51 -12.96
C LYS A 106 -4.86 -18.47 -11.61
N MET A 107 -3.57 -18.20 -11.63
CA MET A 107 -2.76 -18.08 -10.42
C MET A 107 -3.23 -16.90 -9.57
N LEU A 108 -3.38 -15.74 -10.20
CA LEU A 108 -3.84 -14.52 -9.56
C LEU A 108 -5.23 -14.68 -8.94
N PHE A 109 -6.20 -15.26 -9.67
CA PHE A 109 -7.54 -15.49 -9.14
C PHE A 109 -7.52 -16.40 -7.91
N ARG A 110 -6.73 -17.49 -7.93
CA ARG A 110 -6.62 -18.41 -6.79
C ARG A 110 -5.98 -17.73 -5.57
N ALA A 111 -4.89 -16.98 -5.78
CA ALA A 111 -4.20 -16.25 -4.72
C ALA A 111 -5.11 -15.17 -4.09
N ARG A 112 -5.82 -14.42 -4.91
CA ARG A 112 -6.80 -13.40 -4.48
C ARG A 112 -7.96 -14.00 -3.69
N MET A 113 -8.48 -15.16 -4.10
CA MET A 113 -9.54 -15.83 -3.33
C MET A 113 -9.06 -16.35 -1.98
N ALA A 114 -7.80 -16.77 -1.86
CA ALA A 114 -7.21 -17.11 -0.57
C ALA A 114 -7.04 -15.86 0.32
N ALA A 115 -6.60 -14.73 -0.22
CA ALA A 115 -6.52 -13.46 0.49
C ALA A 115 -7.91 -12.97 0.95
N ALA A 116 -8.96 -13.14 0.13
CA ALA A 116 -10.33 -12.76 0.46
C ALA A 116 -10.88 -13.47 1.72
N LEU A 117 -10.34 -14.63 2.11
CA LEU A 117 -10.71 -15.31 3.36
C LEU A 117 -10.43 -14.44 4.59
N LEU A 118 -9.37 -13.62 4.57
CA LEU A 118 -9.08 -12.68 5.64
C LEU A 118 -10.14 -11.59 5.74
N THR A 119 -10.67 -11.12 4.61
CA THR A 119 -11.76 -10.13 4.57
C THR A 119 -13.06 -10.71 5.11
N LEU A 120 -13.38 -11.96 4.77
CA LEU A 120 -14.55 -12.64 5.34
C LEU A 120 -14.41 -12.86 6.84
N LEU A 121 -13.24 -13.31 7.30
CA LEU A 121 -12.94 -13.44 8.73
C LEU A 121 -13.11 -12.11 9.45
N LEU A 122 -12.56 -11.03 8.88
CA LEU A 122 -12.66 -9.68 9.40
C LEU A 122 -14.12 -9.23 9.55
N ALA A 123 -14.96 -9.44 8.54
CA ALA A 123 -16.38 -9.10 8.57
C ALA A 123 -17.13 -9.86 9.69
N VAL A 124 -16.83 -11.14 9.88
CA VAL A 124 -17.36 -11.92 11.00
C VAL A 124 -16.92 -11.35 12.35
N LEU A 125 -15.65 -10.99 12.50
CA LEU A 125 -15.11 -10.49 13.76
C LEU A 125 -15.67 -9.11 14.12
N VAL A 126 -15.90 -8.24 13.15
CA VAL A 126 -16.56 -6.95 13.35
C VAL A 126 -18.03 -7.15 13.77
N PHE A 127 -18.73 -8.09 13.16
CA PHE A 127 -20.09 -8.45 13.61
C PHE A 127 -20.08 -8.95 15.06
N LEU A 128 -19.15 -9.84 15.41
CA LEU A 128 -19.06 -10.39 16.78
C LEU A 128 -18.73 -9.30 17.81
N ALA A 129 -17.80 -8.41 17.50
CA ALA A 129 -17.45 -7.28 18.37
C ALA A 129 -18.63 -6.31 18.54
N GLY A 130 -19.29 -5.93 17.44
CA GLY A 130 -20.48 -5.08 17.49
C GLY A 130 -21.62 -5.69 18.31
N LYS A 131 -21.84 -7.01 18.14
CA LYS A 131 -22.84 -7.75 18.90
C LYS A 131 -22.53 -7.79 20.41
N GLU A 132 -21.26 -8.05 20.77
CA GLU A 132 -20.84 -8.14 22.18
C GLU A 132 -20.85 -6.76 22.86
N MET A 133 -20.44 -5.71 22.15
CA MET A 133 -20.32 -4.36 22.71
C MET A 133 -21.66 -3.60 22.76
N PHE A 134 -22.49 -3.74 21.71
CA PHE A 134 -23.66 -2.87 21.52
C PHE A 134 -24.93 -3.62 21.09
N GLY A 135 -24.89 -4.93 20.91
CA GLY A 135 -26.03 -5.74 20.54
C GLY A 135 -26.19 -5.99 19.03
N ILE A 136 -27.19 -6.80 18.67
CA ILE A 136 -27.36 -7.36 17.32
C ILE A 136 -27.59 -6.27 16.27
N GLY A 137 -28.39 -5.25 16.57
CA GLY A 137 -28.71 -4.18 15.61
C GLY A 137 -27.47 -3.35 15.25
N ALA A 138 -26.66 -3.03 16.26
CA ALA A 138 -25.37 -2.36 16.06
C ALA A 138 -24.42 -3.20 15.19
N ALA A 139 -24.38 -4.51 15.42
CA ALA A 139 -23.57 -5.44 14.67
C ALA A 139 -23.94 -5.50 13.19
N PHE A 140 -25.24 -5.50 12.85
CA PHE A 140 -25.69 -5.47 11.46
C PHE A 140 -25.37 -4.16 10.77
N ILE A 141 -25.51 -3.00 11.45
CA ILE A 141 -25.12 -1.71 10.89
C ILE A 141 -23.62 -1.72 10.57
N ALA A 142 -22.76 -2.15 11.51
CA ALA A 142 -21.32 -2.25 11.29
C ALA A 142 -20.96 -3.20 10.15
N LEU A 143 -21.61 -4.37 10.08
CA LEU A 143 -21.37 -5.35 9.02
C LEU A 143 -21.79 -4.81 7.64
N ILE A 144 -22.94 -4.15 7.52
CA ILE A 144 -23.44 -3.58 6.25
C ILE A 144 -22.48 -2.46 5.79
N LEU A 145 -22.03 -1.60 6.70
CA LEU A 145 -21.04 -0.57 6.38
C LEU A 145 -19.76 -1.18 5.78
N LEU A 146 -19.28 -2.29 6.31
CA LEU A 146 -18.09 -2.97 5.78
C LEU A 146 -18.35 -3.70 4.47
N VAL A 147 -19.45 -4.45 4.35
CA VAL A 147 -19.78 -5.23 3.14
C VAL A 147 -19.89 -4.36 1.90
N PHE A 148 -20.27 -3.10 2.10
CA PHE A 148 -20.40 -2.10 1.04
C PHE A 148 -19.39 -0.96 1.18
N ASP A 149 -18.27 -1.15 1.90
CA ASP A 149 -17.19 -0.16 1.94
C ASP A 149 -16.32 -0.28 0.69
N PRO A 150 -16.24 0.78 -0.16
CA PRO A 150 -15.47 0.70 -1.40
C PRO A 150 -13.97 0.47 -1.19
N ASN A 151 -13.38 0.94 -0.07
CA ASN A 151 -11.96 0.74 0.23
C ASN A 151 -11.70 -0.71 0.65
N LEU A 152 -12.60 -1.30 1.45
CA LEU A 152 -12.50 -2.72 1.78
C LEU A 152 -12.71 -3.59 0.54
N LEU A 153 -13.62 -3.23 -0.37
CA LEU A 153 -13.83 -3.93 -1.64
C LEU A 153 -12.64 -3.78 -2.59
N ALA A 154 -11.97 -2.62 -2.59
CA ALA A 154 -10.77 -2.37 -3.38
C ALA A 154 -9.60 -3.27 -3.00
N HIS A 155 -9.36 -3.44 -1.70
CA HIS A 155 -8.18 -4.14 -1.18
C HIS A 155 -8.49 -5.52 -0.59
N GLY A 156 -9.77 -5.87 -0.45
CA GLY A 156 -10.24 -7.05 0.29
C GLY A 156 -9.87 -8.41 -0.30
N ALA A 157 -9.55 -8.46 -1.59
CA ALA A 157 -9.09 -9.68 -2.24
C ALA A 157 -7.71 -9.52 -2.91
N VAL A 158 -7.18 -8.31 -3.02
CA VAL A 158 -5.81 -8.07 -3.54
C VAL A 158 -4.80 -8.74 -2.61
N VAL A 159 -3.77 -9.36 -3.18
CA VAL A 159 -2.70 -10.02 -2.42
C VAL A 159 -1.78 -8.95 -1.84
N GLY A 160 -2.31 -8.22 -0.85
CA GLY A 160 -1.63 -7.16 -0.11
C GLY A 160 -1.72 -7.39 1.40
N THR A 161 -0.83 -6.79 2.14
CA THR A 161 -0.69 -7.01 3.59
C THR A 161 -1.66 -6.19 4.45
N ASP A 162 -2.35 -5.20 3.85
CA ASP A 162 -3.19 -4.22 4.57
C ASP A 162 -4.41 -4.84 5.24
N VAL A 163 -5.09 -5.78 4.56
CA VAL A 163 -6.25 -6.49 5.12
C VAL A 163 -5.81 -7.44 6.24
N GLY A 164 -4.66 -8.11 6.08
CA GLY A 164 -4.09 -8.96 7.14
C GLY A 164 -3.78 -8.16 8.41
N LEU A 165 -3.09 -7.02 8.26
CA LEU A 165 -2.86 -6.07 9.35
C LEU A 165 -4.18 -5.63 10.00
N SER A 166 -5.14 -5.18 9.17
CA SER A 166 -6.44 -4.69 9.64
C SER A 166 -7.18 -5.74 10.46
N CYS A 167 -7.23 -6.97 9.95
CA CYS A 167 -7.87 -8.10 10.61
C CYS A 167 -7.22 -8.38 11.98
N PHE A 168 -5.92 -8.63 12.00
CA PHE A 168 -5.26 -9.09 13.23
C PHE A 168 -5.01 -7.97 14.23
N MET A 169 -4.84 -6.72 13.81
CA MET A 169 -4.84 -5.57 14.71
C MET A 169 -6.20 -5.42 15.41
N PHE A 170 -7.30 -5.50 14.66
CA PHE A 170 -8.64 -5.44 15.24
C PHE A 170 -8.88 -6.58 16.23
N VAL A 171 -8.51 -7.82 15.87
CA VAL A 171 -8.66 -8.99 16.75
C VAL A 171 -7.83 -8.84 18.02
N SER A 172 -6.59 -8.35 17.94
CA SER A 172 -5.72 -8.13 19.09
C SER A 172 -6.35 -7.18 20.09
N ILE A 173 -6.83 -6.03 19.63
CA ILE A 173 -7.50 -5.03 20.48
C ILE A 173 -8.82 -5.58 21.05
N TYR A 174 -9.61 -6.27 20.24
CA TYR A 174 -10.86 -6.89 20.68
C TYR A 174 -10.64 -8.01 21.70
N ALA A 175 -9.64 -8.85 21.51
CA ALA A 175 -9.28 -9.90 22.47
C ALA A 175 -8.77 -9.30 23.79
N PHE A 176 -8.00 -8.22 23.73
CA PHE A 176 -7.56 -7.50 24.94
C PHE A 176 -8.74 -6.81 25.64
N TYR A 177 -9.70 -6.22 24.91
CA TYR A 177 -10.97 -5.75 25.49
C TYR A 177 -11.69 -6.85 26.27
N ARG A 178 -11.80 -8.04 25.68
CA ARG A 178 -12.43 -9.18 26.33
C ARG A 178 -11.66 -9.65 27.58
N TYR A 179 -10.31 -9.57 27.52
CA TYR A 179 -9.46 -9.90 28.66
C TYR A 179 -9.67 -8.94 29.82
N VAL A 180 -9.66 -7.62 29.58
CA VAL A 180 -9.85 -6.64 30.66
C VAL A 180 -11.26 -6.70 31.25
N LYS A 181 -12.26 -7.08 30.47
CA LYS A 181 -13.65 -7.24 30.91
C LYS A 181 -13.87 -8.49 31.76
N VAL A 182 -13.32 -9.61 31.34
CA VAL A 182 -13.38 -10.90 32.07
C VAL A 182 -12.02 -11.61 31.90
N PRO A 183 -11.10 -11.42 32.85
CA PRO A 183 -9.75 -11.97 32.74
C PRO A 183 -9.74 -13.49 32.70
N SER A 184 -9.10 -14.05 31.66
CA SER A 184 -8.80 -15.47 31.57
C SER A 184 -7.52 -15.71 30.77
N VAL A 185 -6.82 -16.81 31.04
CA VAL A 185 -5.59 -17.20 30.32
C VAL A 185 -5.86 -17.33 28.82
N TRP A 186 -6.98 -17.97 28.45
CA TRP A 186 -7.33 -18.15 27.05
C TRP A 186 -7.50 -16.83 26.28
N ARG A 187 -8.16 -15.84 26.89
CA ARG A 187 -8.33 -14.51 26.25
C ARG A 187 -7.00 -13.79 26.10
N LEU A 188 -6.09 -13.96 27.05
CA LEU A 188 -4.73 -13.45 26.97
C LEU A 188 -3.94 -14.12 25.85
N VAL A 189 -4.03 -15.45 25.74
CA VAL A 189 -3.39 -16.22 24.65
C VAL A 189 -3.93 -15.75 23.29
N VAL A 190 -5.25 -15.61 23.15
CA VAL A 190 -5.84 -15.11 21.88
C VAL A 190 -5.34 -13.70 21.54
N ALA A 191 -5.21 -12.80 22.52
CA ALA A 191 -4.64 -11.47 22.29
C ALA A 191 -3.19 -11.55 21.82
N GLY A 192 -2.36 -12.41 22.44
CA GLY A 192 -0.98 -12.63 22.04
C GLY A 192 -0.84 -13.25 20.65
N LEU A 193 -1.63 -14.28 20.34
CA LEU A 193 -1.66 -14.89 19.02
C LEU A 193 -2.07 -13.88 17.94
N ALA A 194 -3.13 -13.10 18.17
CA ALA A 194 -3.59 -12.09 17.22
C ALA A 194 -2.54 -10.99 17.00
N THR A 195 -1.86 -10.53 18.08
CA THR A 195 -0.76 -9.57 17.96
C THR A 195 0.39 -10.13 17.13
N GLY A 196 0.76 -11.39 17.35
CA GLY A 196 1.82 -12.04 16.57
C GLY A 196 1.46 -12.23 15.10
N LEU A 197 0.20 -12.61 14.80
CA LEU A 197 -0.29 -12.68 13.43
C LEU A 197 -0.35 -11.28 12.76
N ALA A 198 -0.64 -10.23 13.52
CA ALA A 198 -0.53 -8.86 13.02
C ALA A 198 0.92 -8.52 12.64
N LEU A 199 1.91 -8.80 13.52
CA LEU A 199 3.34 -8.61 13.25
C LEU A 199 3.79 -9.40 12.01
N ALA A 200 3.30 -10.64 11.85
CA ALA A 200 3.59 -11.48 10.71
C ALA A 200 2.88 -11.03 9.40
N SER A 201 1.94 -10.08 9.49
CA SER A 201 1.22 -9.53 8.34
C SER A 201 1.87 -8.25 7.79
N LYS A 202 2.24 -7.29 8.64
CA LYS A 202 2.81 -6.00 8.22
C LYS A 202 3.64 -5.38 9.34
N HIS A 203 4.76 -4.73 9.01
CA HIS A 203 5.64 -4.10 10.00
C HIS A 203 4.95 -3.03 10.85
N THR A 204 3.98 -2.31 10.29
CA THR A 204 3.18 -1.31 11.02
C THR A 204 2.41 -1.91 12.22
N ALA A 205 2.26 -3.24 12.28
CA ALA A 205 1.64 -3.91 13.44
C ALA A 205 2.38 -3.71 14.76
N ILE A 206 3.63 -3.25 14.75
CA ILE A 206 4.37 -2.85 15.96
C ILE A 206 3.59 -1.81 16.78
N LEU A 207 2.73 -1.02 16.12
CA LEU A 207 1.86 -0.03 16.76
C LEU A 207 0.81 -0.64 17.68
N VAL A 208 0.54 -1.94 17.59
CA VAL A 208 -0.39 -2.63 18.51
C VAL A 208 0.12 -2.55 19.96
N PHE A 209 1.43 -2.64 20.19
CA PHE A 209 1.98 -2.58 21.55
C PHE A 209 1.69 -1.25 22.27
N PRO A 210 2.03 -0.07 21.72
CA PRO A 210 1.65 1.19 22.35
C PRO A 210 0.13 1.38 22.42
N MET A 211 -0.67 0.87 21.50
CA MET A 211 -2.14 0.90 21.61
C MET A 211 -2.63 0.10 22.81
N LEU A 212 -2.13 -1.14 23.01
CA LEU A 212 -2.47 -1.97 24.16
C LEU A 212 -2.01 -1.33 25.48
N LEU A 213 -0.83 -0.69 25.48
CA LEU A 213 -0.30 0.05 26.63
C LEU A 213 -1.24 1.21 27.00
N LEU A 214 -1.62 2.05 26.03
CA LEU A 214 -2.54 3.18 26.26
C LEU A 214 -3.89 2.71 26.81
N LEU A 215 -4.46 1.64 26.24
CA LEU A 215 -5.71 1.05 26.70
C LEU A 215 -5.55 0.44 28.10
N GLY A 216 -4.42 -0.19 28.39
CA GLY A 216 -4.08 -0.69 29.72
C GLY A 216 -3.95 0.43 30.76
N MET A 217 -3.26 1.53 30.40
CA MET A 217 -3.14 2.72 31.26
C MET A 217 -4.53 3.32 31.58
N PHE A 218 -5.39 3.41 30.57
CA PHE A 218 -6.77 3.84 30.77
C PHE A 218 -7.50 2.94 31.77
N GLU A 219 -7.40 1.61 31.65
CA GLU A 219 -8.03 0.68 32.59
C GLU A 219 -7.42 0.78 34.03
N VAL A 220 -6.14 1.15 34.18
CA VAL A 220 -5.52 1.43 35.47
C VAL A 220 -6.07 2.72 36.12
N LEU A 221 -6.25 3.76 35.29
CA LEU A 221 -6.70 5.09 35.78
C LEU A 221 -8.20 5.15 36.02
N ARG A 222 -8.95 4.21 35.48
CA ARG A 222 -10.41 4.17 35.59
C ARG A 222 -10.85 4.04 37.07
N SER A 223 -11.74 4.91 37.50
CA SER A 223 -12.34 4.95 38.84
C SER A 223 -13.86 5.18 38.75
N GLY A 224 -14.61 4.83 39.81
CA GLY A 224 -16.06 5.03 39.90
C GLY A 224 -16.89 3.74 39.82
N SER A 225 -18.21 3.87 39.85
CA SER A 225 -19.19 2.77 39.85
C SER A 225 -19.07 1.81 38.67
N ASP A 226 -18.51 2.27 37.54
CA ASP A 226 -18.27 1.46 36.38
C ASP A 226 -17.06 0.50 36.51
N ALA A 227 -16.30 0.59 37.62
CA ALA A 227 -15.11 -0.23 37.87
C ALA A 227 -15.43 -1.60 38.51
N GLU A 228 -16.71 -1.97 38.60
CA GLU A 228 -17.15 -3.16 39.34
C GLU A 228 -16.86 -4.50 38.67
N THR A 229 -16.43 -4.53 37.40
CA THR A 229 -16.23 -5.75 36.66
C THR A 229 -14.83 -5.90 36.05
N GLY A 230 -14.33 -7.13 36.02
CA GLY A 230 -13.09 -7.49 35.33
C GLY A 230 -11.83 -6.99 36.06
N VAL A 231 -10.82 -6.57 35.27
CA VAL A 231 -9.56 -6.05 35.84
C VAL A 231 -9.78 -4.77 36.62
N ALA A 232 -10.76 -3.97 36.25
CA ALA A 232 -11.08 -2.70 36.93
C ALA A 232 -11.61 -2.86 38.38
N SER A 233 -12.11 -4.03 38.75
CA SER A 233 -12.53 -4.32 40.13
C SER A 233 -11.36 -4.49 41.13
N LEU A 234 -10.14 -4.68 40.62
CA LEU A 234 -8.95 -4.87 41.46
C LEU A 234 -8.46 -3.53 42.04
N PRO A 235 -7.82 -3.53 43.23
CA PRO A 235 -7.09 -2.36 43.74
C PRO A 235 -6.05 -1.90 42.71
N ARG A 236 -5.80 -0.58 42.60
CA ARG A 236 -5.00 0.05 41.58
C ARG A 236 -3.62 -0.61 41.40
N GLY A 237 -2.88 -0.90 42.48
CA GLY A 237 -1.58 -1.56 42.41
C GLY A 237 -1.66 -2.99 41.84
N LYS A 238 -2.63 -3.81 42.29
CA LYS A 238 -2.83 -5.15 41.72
C LYS A 238 -3.28 -5.12 40.25
N ARG A 239 -4.07 -4.13 39.88
CA ARG A 239 -4.53 -3.87 38.50
C ARG A 239 -3.35 -3.54 37.59
N THR A 240 -2.48 -2.62 38.04
CA THR A 240 -1.25 -2.24 37.31
C THR A 240 -0.36 -3.45 37.09
N LEU A 241 -0.07 -4.22 38.15
CA LEU A 241 0.76 -5.40 38.06
C LEU A 241 0.17 -6.47 37.10
N ARG A 242 -1.14 -6.72 37.22
CA ARG A 242 -1.82 -7.70 36.34
C ARG A 242 -1.79 -7.29 34.86
N LEU A 243 -2.01 -6.01 34.57
CA LEU A 243 -1.96 -5.50 33.19
C LEU A 243 -0.53 -5.49 32.65
N ALA A 244 0.46 -5.13 33.46
CA ALA A 244 1.88 -5.22 33.08
C ALA A 244 2.28 -6.68 32.74
N MET A 245 1.93 -7.64 33.60
CA MET A 245 2.15 -9.06 33.31
C MET A 245 1.41 -9.53 32.06
N ALA A 246 0.19 -9.05 31.83
CA ALA A 246 -0.58 -9.36 30.64
C ALA A 246 0.10 -8.84 29.36
N LEU A 247 0.60 -7.61 29.37
CA LEU A 247 1.32 -7.02 28.23
C LEU A 247 2.61 -7.78 27.95
N VAL A 248 3.36 -8.15 28.98
CA VAL A 248 4.57 -8.99 28.83
C VAL A 248 4.22 -10.35 28.21
N ALA A 249 3.16 -11.02 28.70
CA ALA A 249 2.73 -12.30 28.15
C ALA A 249 2.25 -12.18 26.70
N VAL A 250 1.46 -11.14 26.36
CA VAL A 250 1.04 -10.87 24.97
C VAL A 250 2.26 -10.65 24.09
N SER A 251 3.25 -9.88 24.53
CA SER A 251 4.49 -9.62 23.80
C SER A 251 5.30 -10.89 23.56
N ALA A 252 5.46 -11.73 24.58
CA ALA A 252 6.18 -13.00 24.47
C ALA A 252 5.52 -13.96 23.48
N ILE A 253 4.18 -14.10 23.56
CA ILE A 253 3.42 -14.93 22.61
C ILE A 253 3.51 -14.34 21.21
N ALA A 254 3.38 -13.01 21.05
CA ALA A 254 3.44 -12.35 19.75
C ALA A 254 4.80 -12.54 19.05
N VAL A 255 5.90 -12.39 19.79
CA VAL A 255 7.25 -12.65 19.25
C VAL A 255 7.43 -14.12 18.89
N THR A 256 6.91 -15.05 19.71
CA THR A 256 6.94 -16.49 19.38
C THR A 256 6.18 -16.80 18.09
N VAL A 257 4.99 -16.22 17.89
CA VAL A 257 4.21 -16.37 16.64
C VAL A 257 4.93 -15.75 15.45
N LEU A 258 5.55 -14.60 15.63
CA LEU A 258 6.39 -13.99 14.60
C LEU A 258 7.52 -14.95 14.19
N TRP A 259 8.28 -15.48 15.13
CA TRP A 259 9.33 -16.46 14.86
C TRP A 259 8.79 -17.72 14.17
N ALA A 260 7.64 -18.23 14.60
CA ALA A 260 6.99 -19.36 13.97
C ALA A 260 6.65 -19.12 12.51
N SER A 261 6.23 -17.89 12.14
CA SER A 261 5.93 -17.52 10.75
C SER A 261 7.18 -17.52 9.84
N TYR A 262 8.37 -17.44 10.41
CA TYR A 262 9.67 -17.61 9.73
C TYR A 262 10.30 -19.00 9.96
N GLY A 263 9.51 -19.97 10.43
CA GLY A 263 9.99 -21.35 10.70
C GLY A 263 11.07 -21.43 11.76
N PHE A 264 11.10 -20.49 12.72
CA PHE A 264 12.14 -20.35 13.76
C PHE A 264 13.56 -20.22 13.19
N ARG A 265 13.70 -19.68 12.00
CA ARG A 265 14.97 -19.50 11.30
C ARG A 265 15.38 -18.03 11.30
N TYR A 266 16.66 -17.77 11.67
CA TYR A 266 17.20 -16.41 11.63
C TYR A 266 17.44 -15.93 10.18
N SER A 267 18.20 -16.73 9.39
CA SER A 267 18.59 -16.37 8.03
C SER A 267 17.39 -16.10 7.12
N ALA A 268 17.41 -14.96 6.43
CA ALA A 268 16.37 -14.54 5.52
C ALA A 268 16.29 -15.39 4.25
N ARG A 269 17.47 -15.75 3.66
CA ARG A 269 17.53 -16.49 2.40
C ARG A 269 17.66 -17.99 2.63
N ALA A 270 17.29 -18.76 1.62
CA ALA A 270 17.53 -20.21 1.59
C ALA A 270 19.03 -20.53 1.61
N ALA A 271 19.40 -21.79 1.93
CA ALA A 271 20.79 -22.22 1.96
C ALA A 271 21.49 -21.96 0.62
N GLY A 272 22.69 -21.40 0.68
CA GLY A 272 23.47 -21.01 -0.49
C GLY A 272 23.18 -19.60 -1.04
N TRP A 273 22.24 -18.87 -0.47
CA TRP A 273 21.88 -17.49 -0.86
C TRP A 273 22.05 -16.52 0.32
N GLN A 274 22.38 -15.28 0.02
CA GLN A 274 22.49 -14.21 1.00
C GLN A 274 21.63 -13.00 0.57
N MET A 275 21.32 -12.12 1.53
CA MET A 275 20.70 -10.84 1.22
C MET A 275 21.67 -9.97 0.40
N ASN A 276 21.15 -9.28 -0.60
CA ASN A 276 21.92 -8.37 -1.43
C ASN A 276 21.22 -6.99 -1.48
N PRO A 277 21.82 -5.94 -0.85
CA PRO A 277 23.05 -5.98 -0.06
C PRO A 277 22.91 -6.74 1.27
N PRO A 278 24.00 -7.12 1.95
CA PRO A 278 23.94 -7.72 3.29
C PRO A 278 23.27 -6.79 4.32
N LEU A 279 22.60 -7.37 5.32
CA LEU A 279 21.89 -6.58 6.36
C LEU A 279 22.79 -5.54 7.03
N ALA A 280 24.04 -5.91 7.37
CA ALA A 280 24.98 -5.01 8.02
C ALA A 280 25.30 -3.76 7.18
N GLU A 281 25.33 -3.89 5.86
CA GLU A 281 25.50 -2.77 4.93
C GLU A 281 24.20 -1.99 4.77
N PHE A 282 23.07 -2.70 4.63
CA PHE A 282 21.78 -2.11 4.31
C PHE A 282 21.28 -1.16 5.40
N VAL A 283 21.46 -1.50 6.69
CA VAL A 283 21.01 -0.66 7.82
C VAL A 283 21.69 0.69 7.88
N HIS A 284 22.87 0.84 7.27
CA HIS A 284 23.57 2.14 7.21
C HIS A 284 22.95 3.14 6.26
N ASN A 285 21.97 2.74 5.43
CA ASN A 285 21.16 3.66 4.62
C ASN A 285 20.07 4.40 5.45
N LEU A 286 19.90 4.05 6.73
CA LEU A 286 18.99 4.76 7.62
C LEU A 286 19.53 6.16 7.95
N SER A 287 18.65 7.15 7.89
CA SER A 287 19.00 8.57 8.11
C SER A 287 19.38 8.88 9.57
N ARG A 288 18.98 8.03 10.53
CA ARG A 288 19.12 8.29 11.97
C ARG A 288 20.06 7.30 12.65
N PRO A 289 21.21 7.75 13.20
CA PRO A 289 22.22 6.87 13.81
C PRO A 289 21.71 6.00 14.98
N HIS A 290 20.67 6.44 15.70
CA HIS A 290 20.09 5.65 16.80
C HIS A 290 19.25 4.47 16.27
N GLU A 291 18.60 4.61 15.10
CA GLU A 291 17.87 3.53 14.43
C GLU A 291 18.85 2.46 13.93
N VAL A 292 19.98 2.87 13.34
CA VAL A 292 21.07 1.96 12.94
C VAL A 292 21.53 1.12 14.13
N ARG A 293 21.94 1.78 15.24
CA ARG A 293 22.42 1.08 16.46
C ARG A 293 21.38 0.15 17.06
N LEU A 294 20.12 0.54 17.02
CA LEU A 294 19.02 -0.32 17.50
C LEU A 294 18.92 -1.59 16.66
N LEU A 295 18.84 -1.47 15.32
CA LEU A 295 18.67 -2.62 14.43
C LEU A 295 19.92 -3.52 14.43
N GLU A 296 21.13 -2.97 14.49
CA GLU A 296 22.37 -3.74 14.67
C GLU A 296 22.35 -4.54 15.99
N THR A 297 21.86 -3.93 17.07
CA THR A 297 21.73 -4.62 18.37
C THR A 297 20.74 -5.77 18.29
N VAL A 298 19.56 -5.53 17.70
CA VAL A 298 18.53 -6.55 17.49
C VAL A 298 19.05 -7.71 16.62
N ALA A 299 19.82 -7.39 15.56
CA ALA A 299 20.44 -8.36 14.68
C ALA A 299 21.52 -9.18 15.40
N ARG A 300 22.42 -8.52 16.13
CA ARG A 300 23.53 -9.15 16.89
C ARG A 300 23.01 -10.20 17.89
N TRP A 301 21.91 -9.89 18.56
CA TRP A 301 21.31 -10.77 19.55
C TRP A 301 20.27 -11.74 18.98
N HIS A 302 20.07 -11.73 17.65
CA HIS A 302 19.05 -12.53 16.96
C HIS A 302 17.67 -12.41 17.63
N LEU A 303 17.28 -11.19 18.05
CA LEU A 303 15.99 -10.98 18.74
C LEU A 303 14.80 -11.15 17.80
N LEU A 304 14.99 -10.86 16.52
CA LEU A 304 14.00 -11.00 15.46
C LEU A 304 14.62 -11.71 14.24
N PRO A 305 13.83 -12.34 13.36
CA PRO A 305 14.33 -12.92 12.11
C PRO A 305 15.00 -11.85 11.22
N GLU A 306 16.10 -12.23 10.53
CA GLU A 306 16.87 -11.31 9.67
C GLU A 306 16.00 -10.61 8.63
N SER A 307 15.10 -11.35 7.94
CA SER A 307 14.17 -10.77 6.97
C SER A 307 13.24 -9.72 7.60
N TYR A 308 12.80 -9.93 8.85
CA TYR A 308 11.96 -8.95 9.54
C TYR A 308 12.72 -7.67 9.88
N ILE A 309 13.99 -7.79 10.34
CA ILE A 309 14.87 -6.65 10.62
C ILE A 309 15.14 -5.86 9.32
N TYR A 310 15.44 -6.60 8.24
CA TYR A 310 15.69 -6.02 6.93
C TYR A 310 14.49 -5.22 6.42
N GLY A 311 13.29 -5.78 6.54
CA GLY A 311 12.05 -5.12 6.14
C GLY A 311 11.71 -3.88 7.00
N LEU A 312 12.01 -3.90 8.31
CA LEU A 312 11.88 -2.71 9.17
C LEU A 312 12.80 -1.59 8.69
N ALA A 313 14.05 -1.91 8.33
CA ALA A 313 15.00 -0.94 7.78
C ALA A 313 14.49 -0.39 6.44
N ASP A 314 14.03 -1.27 5.54
CA ASP A 314 13.56 -0.87 4.21
C ASP A 314 12.35 0.06 4.26
N VAL A 315 11.31 -0.31 5.02
CA VAL A 315 10.12 0.54 5.19
C VAL A 315 10.49 1.90 5.79
N ARG A 316 11.47 1.94 6.70
CA ARG A 316 11.92 3.19 7.31
C ARG A 316 12.69 4.06 6.32
N ILE A 317 13.60 3.46 5.54
CA ILE A 317 14.35 4.15 4.48
C ILE A 317 13.36 4.71 3.43
N MET A 318 12.45 3.87 2.93
CA MET A 318 11.47 4.28 1.94
C MET A 318 10.56 5.41 2.43
N SER A 319 10.20 5.41 3.71
CA SER A 319 9.38 6.47 4.30
C SER A 319 10.04 7.87 4.23
N ASP A 320 11.36 7.97 4.10
CA ASP A 320 12.06 9.24 3.99
C ASP A 320 12.17 9.75 2.53
N PHE A 321 11.96 8.88 1.53
CA PHE A 321 12.22 9.19 0.12
C PHE A 321 10.98 9.16 -0.80
N TYR A 322 9.84 8.71 -0.30
CA TYR A 322 8.65 8.61 -1.16
C TYR A 322 8.07 9.98 -1.48
N ALA A 323 7.87 10.25 -2.78
CA ALA A 323 7.05 11.36 -3.24
C ALA A 323 5.58 11.14 -2.89
N SER A 324 4.78 12.18 -2.86
CA SER A 324 3.34 12.10 -2.70
C SER A 324 2.62 13.02 -3.68
N TYR A 325 1.39 12.66 -4.03
CA TYR A 325 0.53 13.48 -4.88
C TYR A 325 -0.78 13.76 -4.16
N LEU A 326 -1.13 15.02 -4.04
CA LEU A 326 -2.36 15.44 -3.40
C LEU A 326 -2.89 16.73 -4.02
N PHE A 327 -4.19 16.74 -4.41
CA PHE A 327 -4.90 17.90 -4.98
C PHE A 327 -4.20 18.56 -6.17
N GLY A 328 -3.62 17.74 -7.06
CA GLY A 328 -2.95 18.24 -8.27
C GLY A 328 -1.48 18.61 -8.07
N THR A 329 -0.96 18.55 -6.84
CA THR A 329 0.42 18.91 -6.51
C THR A 329 1.22 17.64 -6.19
N VAL A 330 2.41 17.54 -6.78
CA VAL A 330 3.42 16.53 -6.43
C VAL A 330 4.31 17.10 -5.33
N TYR A 331 4.49 16.37 -4.26
CA TYR A 331 5.40 16.69 -3.16
C TYR A 331 6.57 15.71 -3.19
N PRO A 332 7.82 16.15 -3.13
CA PRO A 332 8.98 15.25 -3.12
C PRO A 332 9.08 14.38 -1.87
N HIS A 333 8.40 14.78 -0.80
CA HIS A 333 8.27 14.04 0.45
C HIS A 333 6.81 14.00 0.88
N GLY A 334 6.48 13.08 1.80
CA GLY A 334 5.15 12.97 2.36
C GLY A 334 4.70 14.24 3.11
N VAL A 335 3.38 14.48 3.12
CA VAL A 335 2.74 15.59 3.81
C VAL A 335 1.80 15.12 4.90
N TRP A 336 1.83 15.77 6.07
CA TRP A 336 1.10 15.34 7.26
C TRP A 336 -0.41 15.26 7.07
N PHE A 337 -0.99 16.09 6.22
CA PHE A 337 -2.43 16.16 5.97
C PHE A 337 -2.92 15.19 4.89
N TYR A 338 -2.03 14.37 4.29
CA TYR A 338 -2.40 13.43 3.24
C TYR A 338 -3.48 12.43 3.69
N PHE A 339 -3.28 11.75 4.81
CA PHE A 339 -4.24 10.73 5.27
C PHE A 339 -5.58 11.32 5.71
N PRO A 340 -5.67 12.46 6.41
CA PRO A 340 -6.94 13.17 6.60
C PRO A 340 -7.65 13.51 5.29
N ALA A 341 -6.93 14.01 4.28
CA ALA A 341 -7.50 14.31 2.97
C ALA A 341 -7.93 13.04 2.22
N ALA A 342 -7.08 12.00 2.18
CA ALA A 342 -7.41 10.72 1.59
C ALA A 342 -8.63 10.07 2.26
N PHE A 343 -8.73 10.14 3.59
CA PHE A 343 -9.91 9.69 4.32
C PHE A 343 -11.18 10.45 3.91
N ALA A 344 -11.12 11.77 3.78
CA ALA A 344 -12.25 12.59 3.35
C ALA A 344 -12.69 12.30 1.89
N VAL A 345 -11.74 12.05 0.99
CA VAL A 345 -12.01 11.75 -0.43
C VAL A 345 -12.51 10.31 -0.62
N LYS A 346 -11.88 9.35 0.04
CA LYS A 346 -12.08 7.91 -0.20
C LYS A 346 -13.16 7.26 0.68
N SER A 347 -13.55 7.87 1.80
CA SER A 347 -14.67 7.36 2.62
C SER A 347 -16.00 7.69 1.97
N SER A 348 -16.94 6.74 1.98
CA SER A 348 -18.29 7.01 1.48
C SER A 348 -18.98 8.14 2.26
N LEU A 349 -19.86 8.89 1.60
CA LEU A 349 -20.64 9.92 2.27
C LEU A 349 -21.47 9.35 3.43
N THR A 350 -22.03 8.16 3.25
CA THR A 350 -22.72 7.43 4.31
C THR A 350 -21.83 7.28 5.55
N PHE A 351 -20.61 6.78 5.36
CA PHE A 351 -19.67 6.56 6.46
C PHE A 351 -19.35 7.88 7.18
N LEU A 352 -19.05 8.94 6.43
CA LEU A 352 -18.73 10.25 6.98
C LEU A 352 -19.91 10.88 7.74
N ILE A 353 -21.12 10.84 7.17
CA ILE A 353 -22.34 11.35 7.81
C ILE A 353 -22.63 10.59 9.10
N LEU A 354 -22.54 9.27 9.09
CA LEU A 354 -22.79 8.46 10.28
C LEU A 354 -21.67 8.62 11.32
N LEU A 355 -20.44 8.89 10.92
CA LEU A 355 -19.34 9.22 11.84
C LEU A 355 -19.57 10.56 12.52
N LEU A 356 -20.00 11.59 11.80
CA LEU A 356 -20.40 12.89 12.37
C LEU A 356 -21.57 12.74 13.35
N LEU A 357 -22.58 11.96 12.96
CA LEU A 357 -23.71 11.65 13.84
C LEU A 357 -23.25 10.92 15.12
N THR A 358 -22.31 9.98 14.97
CA THR A 358 -21.72 9.25 16.11
C THR A 358 -20.99 10.18 17.06
N THR A 359 -20.17 11.09 16.53
CA THR A 359 -19.49 12.12 17.33
C THR A 359 -20.48 12.97 18.11
N TRP A 360 -21.57 13.39 17.46
CA TRP A 360 -22.65 14.13 18.12
C TRP A 360 -23.32 13.30 19.23
N VAL A 361 -23.65 12.01 18.98
CA VAL A 361 -24.26 11.12 19.98
C VAL A 361 -23.39 10.96 21.23
N ILE A 362 -22.06 10.85 21.05
CA ILE A 362 -21.09 10.77 22.12
C ILE A 362 -21.01 12.11 22.87
N ALA A 363 -20.88 13.23 22.16
CA ALA A 363 -20.77 14.57 22.74
C ALA A 363 -21.98 14.95 23.61
N VAL A 364 -23.20 14.59 23.17
CA VAL A 364 -24.42 14.81 23.97
C VAL A 364 -24.66 13.72 25.02
N ARG A 365 -23.65 12.89 25.28
CA ARG A 365 -23.65 11.82 26.32
C ARG A 365 -24.80 10.82 26.18
N ARG A 366 -25.29 10.56 24.97
CA ARG A 366 -26.33 9.56 24.71
C ARG A 366 -25.79 8.14 24.68
N LEU A 367 -24.50 7.97 24.38
CA LEU A 367 -23.72 6.74 24.52
C LEU A 367 -22.77 6.90 25.69
N ARG A 368 -22.90 6.05 26.73
CA ARG A 368 -22.16 6.19 28.00
C ARG A 368 -21.20 5.04 28.31
N CYS A 369 -21.05 4.09 27.38
CA CYS A 369 -20.13 2.95 27.50
C CYS A 369 -18.70 3.38 27.15
N TRP A 370 -18.05 4.11 28.08
CA TRP A 370 -16.74 4.71 27.87
C TRP A 370 -15.62 3.70 27.56
N ARG A 371 -15.69 2.48 28.10
CA ARG A 371 -14.72 1.43 27.79
C ARG A 371 -14.77 1.10 26.30
N GLU A 372 -15.93 0.80 25.79
CA GLU A 372 -16.18 0.48 24.38
C GLU A 372 -15.79 1.65 23.49
N ILE A 373 -16.18 2.87 23.84
CA ILE A 373 -15.81 4.08 23.09
C ILE A 373 -14.29 4.20 22.99
N LEU A 374 -13.54 4.07 24.10
CA LEU A 374 -12.09 4.24 24.09
C LEU A 374 -11.36 3.11 23.35
N PHE A 375 -11.82 1.86 23.49
CA PHE A 375 -11.28 0.74 22.72
C PHE A 375 -11.53 0.86 21.21
N LEU A 376 -12.53 1.64 20.80
CA LEU A 376 -12.87 1.87 19.39
C LEU A 376 -12.38 3.23 18.87
N THR A 377 -11.88 4.14 19.70
CA THR A 377 -11.37 5.46 19.29
C THR A 377 -9.86 5.61 19.44
N ILE A 378 -9.24 5.06 20.50
CA ILE A 378 -7.79 5.17 20.72
C ILE A 378 -7.01 4.49 19.59
N PRO A 379 -7.29 3.23 19.16
CA PRO A 379 -6.52 2.60 18.10
C PRO A 379 -6.57 3.35 16.78
N PRO A 380 -7.72 3.73 16.20
CA PRO A 380 -7.75 4.48 14.97
C PRO A 380 -7.12 5.87 15.07
N ALA A 381 -7.31 6.59 16.19
CA ALA A 381 -6.71 7.90 16.39
C ALA A 381 -5.17 7.81 16.48
N PHE A 382 -4.65 6.85 17.24
CA PHE A 382 -3.21 6.61 17.34
C PHE A 382 -2.61 6.18 15.99
N HIS A 383 -3.28 5.28 15.28
CA HIS A 383 -2.84 4.84 13.96
C HIS A 383 -2.78 6.00 12.96
N LEU A 384 -3.83 6.84 12.91
CA LEU A 384 -3.86 8.02 12.06
C LEU A 384 -2.74 9.02 12.43
N ALA A 385 -2.54 9.29 13.72
CA ALA A 385 -1.50 10.21 14.17
C ALA A 385 -0.09 9.78 13.71
N ILE A 386 0.20 8.48 13.79
CA ILE A 386 1.47 7.93 13.29
C ILE A 386 1.54 7.98 11.76
N ALA A 387 0.46 7.64 11.06
CA ALA A 387 0.40 7.71 9.60
C ALA A 387 0.63 9.14 9.10
N MET A 388 0.08 10.16 9.77
CA MET A 388 0.32 11.58 9.46
C MET A 388 1.79 12.00 9.61
N GLY A 389 2.57 11.30 10.43
CA GLY A 389 4.01 11.52 10.58
C GLY A 389 4.87 10.70 9.62
N SER A 390 4.28 9.85 8.78
CA SER A 390 5.00 9.02 7.79
C SER A 390 5.10 9.74 6.46
N GLY A 391 6.25 9.64 5.80
CA GLY A 391 6.42 10.10 4.41
C GLY A 391 5.78 9.20 3.36
N MET A 392 5.37 7.98 3.70
CA MET A 392 4.80 7.01 2.74
C MET A 392 3.32 7.31 2.48
N ASN A 393 3.05 8.30 1.64
CA ASN A 393 1.72 8.83 1.31
C ASN A 393 1.21 8.29 -0.04
N ILE A 394 1.02 6.99 -0.16
CA ILE A 394 0.72 6.30 -1.41
C ILE A 394 -0.68 5.65 -1.49
N GLY A 395 -1.49 5.73 -0.43
CA GLY A 395 -2.86 5.20 -0.50
C GLY A 395 -3.62 5.16 0.81
N VAL A 396 -4.95 5.28 0.71
CA VAL A 396 -5.88 5.12 1.84
C VAL A 396 -5.77 3.74 2.50
N ARG A 397 -5.24 2.75 1.78
CA ARG A 397 -5.00 1.39 2.28
C ARG A 397 -4.19 1.36 3.56
N HIS A 398 -3.28 2.31 3.77
CA HIS A 398 -2.45 2.42 4.97
C HIS A 398 -3.25 2.74 6.24
N ILE A 399 -4.42 3.34 6.11
CA ILE A 399 -5.32 3.63 7.24
C ILE A 399 -6.58 2.73 7.26
N LEU A 400 -6.59 1.65 6.47
CA LEU A 400 -7.70 0.70 6.41
C LEU A 400 -8.11 0.13 7.79
N PRO A 401 -7.18 -0.15 8.73
CA PRO A 401 -7.58 -0.62 10.06
C PRO A 401 -8.57 0.31 10.78
N MET A 402 -8.52 1.62 10.53
CA MET A 402 -9.40 2.58 11.20
C MET A 402 -10.89 2.32 10.91
N TYR A 403 -11.22 1.95 9.66
CA TYR A 403 -12.61 1.76 9.24
C TYR A 403 -13.34 0.71 10.07
N LEU A 404 -12.63 -0.30 10.56
CA LEU A 404 -13.20 -1.40 11.34
C LEU A 404 -13.67 -0.96 12.71
N PHE A 405 -12.79 -0.26 13.42
CA PHE A 405 -13.11 0.29 14.75
C PHE A 405 -14.23 1.31 14.65
N LEU A 406 -14.15 2.21 13.66
CA LEU A 406 -15.15 3.24 13.46
C LEU A 406 -16.49 2.64 13.01
N ALA A 407 -16.53 1.59 12.19
CA ALA A 407 -17.77 0.93 11.81
C ALA A 407 -18.51 0.33 13.03
N VAL A 408 -17.78 -0.32 13.96
CA VAL A 408 -18.36 -0.84 15.20
C VAL A 408 -18.90 0.29 16.09
N LEU A 409 -18.14 1.39 16.21
CA LEU A 409 -18.54 2.56 17.00
C LEU A 409 -19.78 3.24 16.41
N ILE A 410 -19.80 3.43 15.08
CA ILE A 410 -20.95 3.96 14.34
C ILE A 410 -22.17 3.06 14.59
N GLY A 411 -22.02 1.75 14.41
CA GLY A 411 -23.08 0.78 14.66
C GLY A 411 -23.71 0.94 16.05
N GLY A 412 -22.86 1.05 17.08
CA GLY A 412 -23.30 1.27 18.48
C GLY A 412 -24.03 2.58 18.68
N ALA A 413 -23.50 3.68 18.20
CA ALA A 413 -24.08 5.01 18.38
C ALA A 413 -25.41 5.17 17.62
N VAL A 414 -25.44 4.72 16.37
CA VAL A 414 -26.63 4.78 15.52
C VAL A 414 -27.72 3.86 16.04
N TRP A 415 -27.39 2.64 16.47
CA TRP A 415 -28.37 1.73 17.06
C TRP A 415 -29.00 2.32 18.34
N LYS A 416 -28.24 3.07 19.13
CA LYS A 416 -28.77 3.76 20.31
C LYS A 416 -29.84 4.79 19.98
N LEU A 417 -29.76 5.44 18.82
CA LEU A 417 -30.81 6.34 18.32
C LEU A 417 -32.06 5.54 17.90
N VAL A 418 -31.89 4.40 17.23
CA VAL A 418 -33.00 3.52 16.82
C VAL A 418 -33.74 2.97 18.04
N GLU A 419 -33.05 2.54 19.09
CA GLU A 419 -33.66 2.09 20.36
C GLU A 419 -34.52 3.17 20.98
N ARG A 420 -34.09 4.42 20.93
CA ARG A 420 -34.79 5.56 21.49
C ARG A 420 -35.99 6.00 20.67
N ASN A 421 -35.89 5.95 19.35
CA ASN A 421 -36.97 6.31 18.41
C ASN A 421 -36.86 5.48 17.13
N ARG A 422 -37.82 4.59 16.91
CA ARG A 422 -37.84 3.69 15.77
C ARG A 422 -37.87 4.39 14.39
N ARG A 423 -38.23 5.65 14.32
CA ARG A 423 -38.14 6.43 13.05
C ARG A 423 -36.71 6.51 12.50
N TRP A 424 -35.72 6.45 13.37
CA TRP A 424 -34.31 6.37 12.95
C TRP A 424 -34.00 5.12 12.13
N LEU A 425 -34.77 4.02 12.26
CA LEU A 425 -34.57 2.84 11.46
C LEU A 425 -34.78 3.13 9.95
N TYR A 426 -35.77 3.95 9.61
CA TYR A 426 -36.00 4.35 8.20
C TYR A 426 -34.88 5.25 7.70
N VAL A 427 -34.43 6.24 8.48
CA VAL A 427 -33.33 7.13 8.11
C VAL A 427 -32.06 6.32 7.89
N VAL A 428 -31.70 5.46 8.83
CA VAL A 428 -30.52 4.59 8.75
C VAL A 428 -30.63 3.64 7.56
N GLY A 429 -31.81 3.06 7.33
CA GLY A 429 -32.06 2.19 6.18
C GLY A 429 -31.81 2.88 4.83
N VAL A 430 -32.31 4.12 4.65
CA VAL A 430 -32.08 4.92 3.44
C VAL A 430 -30.58 5.23 3.27
N VAL A 431 -29.90 5.63 4.35
CA VAL A 431 -28.47 5.95 4.31
C VAL A 431 -27.62 4.72 4.00
N LEU A 432 -27.96 3.54 4.55
CA LEU A 432 -27.27 2.28 4.22
C LEU A 432 -27.58 1.78 2.80
N LEU A 433 -28.78 2.01 2.27
CA LEU A 433 -29.09 1.75 0.86
C LEU A 433 -28.25 2.65 -0.05
N PHE A 434 -28.05 3.92 0.31
CA PHE A 434 -27.16 4.80 -0.43
C PHE A 434 -25.72 4.30 -0.40
N GLN A 435 -25.22 3.73 0.72
CA GLN A 435 -23.92 3.06 0.80
C GLN A 435 -23.80 1.95 -0.23
N ALA A 436 -24.80 1.06 -0.29
CA ALA A 436 -24.82 -0.05 -1.23
C ALA A 436 -24.88 0.44 -2.69
N PHE A 437 -25.65 1.49 -2.97
CA PHE A 437 -25.72 2.12 -4.29
C PHE A 437 -24.37 2.70 -4.69
N SER A 438 -23.72 3.47 -3.82
CA SER A 438 -22.39 4.08 -4.08
C SER A 438 -21.34 3.00 -4.37
N ALA A 439 -21.29 1.92 -3.58
CA ALA A 439 -20.42 0.79 -3.83
C ALA A 439 -20.69 0.11 -5.17
N THR A 440 -21.96 -0.15 -5.48
CA THR A 440 -22.36 -0.78 -6.76
C THR A 440 -21.96 0.06 -7.96
N ARG A 441 -22.09 1.39 -7.86
CA ARG A 441 -21.71 2.33 -8.92
C ARG A 441 -20.19 2.33 -9.19
N ALA A 442 -19.37 2.06 -8.16
CA ALA A 442 -17.91 1.99 -8.30
C ALA A 442 -17.42 0.66 -8.91
N PHE A 443 -18.27 -0.37 -8.97
CA PHE A 443 -17.92 -1.67 -9.52
C PHE A 443 -17.52 -1.61 -11.01
N PRO A 444 -16.48 -2.30 -11.45
CA PRO A 444 -15.50 -3.09 -10.68
C PRO A 444 -14.27 -2.26 -10.23
N ALA A 445 -14.25 -0.95 -10.50
CA ALA A 445 -13.10 -0.05 -10.32
C ALA A 445 -13.04 0.54 -8.90
N TYR A 446 -13.15 -0.31 -7.86
CA TYR A 446 -13.16 0.14 -6.47
C TYR A 446 -11.89 0.89 -6.05
N ILE A 447 -10.73 0.57 -6.63
CA ILE A 447 -9.47 1.28 -6.35
C ILE A 447 -9.59 2.77 -6.72
N ALA A 448 -10.27 3.10 -7.80
CA ALA A 448 -10.48 4.49 -8.22
C ALA A 448 -11.63 5.21 -7.49
N TYR A 449 -12.28 4.58 -6.50
CA TYR A 449 -13.41 5.20 -5.79
C TYR A 449 -13.02 6.56 -5.17
N ALA A 450 -13.87 7.55 -5.33
CA ALA A 450 -14.01 8.73 -4.49
C ALA A 450 -15.50 8.92 -4.20
N ASN A 451 -15.83 9.57 -3.09
CA ASN A 451 -17.24 9.82 -2.79
C ASN A 451 -17.82 10.92 -3.69
N GLU A 452 -19.14 11.03 -3.68
CA GLU A 452 -19.91 11.87 -4.58
C GLU A 452 -19.63 13.37 -4.39
N PHE A 453 -19.24 13.79 -3.18
CA PHE A 453 -18.87 15.17 -2.88
C PHE A 453 -17.64 15.61 -3.69
N TRP A 454 -16.70 14.68 -3.94
CA TRP A 454 -15.49 14.90 -4.74
C TRP A 454 -15.69 14.54 -6.23
N GLY A 455 -16.93 14.35 -6.68
CA GLY A 455 -17.25 14.05 -8.08
C GLY A 455 -17.17 12.56 -8.46
N GLY A 456 -16.99 11.66 -7.49
CA GLY A 456 -16.96 10.22 -7.71
C GLY A 456 -15.67 9.70 -8.36
N PRO A 457 -15.64 8.43 -8.78
CA PRO A 457 -14.43 7.75 -9.30
C PRO A 457 -13.77 8.44 -10.49
N SER A 458 -14.54 9.14 -11.32
CA SER A 458 -14.03 9.84 -12.50
C SER A 458 -13.16 11.07 -12.19
N GLN A 459 -13.17 11.55 -10.96
CA GLN A 459 -12.41 12.72 -10.55
C GLN A 459 -11.27 12.41 -9.59
N THR A 460 -11.15 11.17 -9.12
CA THR A 460 -10.16 10.75 -8.10
C THR A 460 -8.73 11.10 -8.49
N TYR A 461 -8.37 10.93 -9.77
CA TYR A 461 -7.04 11.23 -10.31
C TYR A 461 -6.59 12.70 -10.14
N ARG A 462 -7.54 13.62 -9.94
CA ARG A 462 -7.25 15.04 -9.67
C ARG A 462 -6.81 15.29 -8.24
N TYR A 463 -7.16 14.39 -7.34
CA TYR A 463 -6.92 14.57 -5.91
C TYR A 463 -5.87 13.62 -5.37
N LEU A 464 -5.82 12.40 -5.89
CA LEU A 464 -5.00 11.29 -5.41
C LEU A 464 -4.46 10.50 -6.60
N THR A 465 -3.36 9.78 -6.40
CA THR A 465 -2.75 8.88 -7.38
C THR A 465 -2.35 7.54 -6.73
N ASP A 466 -1.54 6.74 -7.42
CA ASP A 466 -1.07 5.42 -6.94
C ASP A 466 -2.26 4.51 -6.57
N SER A 467 -2.14 3.69 -5.56
CA SER A 467 -3.15 2.73 -5.09
C SER A 467 -4.52 3.33 -4.68
N ASN A 468 -4.74 4.63 -4.93
CA ASN A 468 -6.06 5.27 -4.84
C ASN A 468 -6.81 5.33 -6.17
N VAL A 469 -6.14 5.19 -7.32
CA VAL A 469 -6.71 5.36 -8.66
C VAL A 469 -6.26 4.28 -9.62
N ASP A 470 -4.93 4.20 -9.80
CA ASP A 470 -4.26 3.32 -10.76
C ASP A 470 -3.08 2.64 -10.08
N TRP A 471 -3.22 1.36 -9.91
CA TRP A 471 -2.19 0.49 -9.35
C TRP A 471 -1.83 -0.63 -10.33
N GLY A 472 -2.11 -0.41 -11.62
CA GLY A 472 -1.89 -1.36 -12.70
C GLY A 472 -3.08 -2.26 -13.06
N GLN A 473 -4.20 -2.16 -12.38
CA GLN A 473 -5.33 -3.10 -12.47
C GLN A 473 -6.21 -2.98 -13.73
N GLN A 474 -5.97 -2.02 -14.65
CA GLN A 474 -6.87 -1.72 -15.76
C GLN A 474 -6.57 -2.45 -17.07
N LEU A 475 -5.55 -3.33 -17.16
CA LEU A 475 -5.10 -3.92 -18.43
C LEU A 475 -6.20 -4.71 -19.16
N LYS A 476 -7.05 -5.47 -18.45
CA LYS A 476 -8.17 -6.18 -19.08
C LYS A 476 -9.19 -5.23 -19.71
N ALA A 477 -9.48 -4.13 -19.03
CA ALA A 477 -10.38 -3.11 -19.57
C ALA A 477 -9.74 -2.34 -20.73
N THR A 478 -8.45 -2.08 -20.65
CA THR A 478 -7.65 -1.47 -21.74
C THR A 478 -7.69 -2.34 -22.98
N LYS A 479 -7.42 -3.64 -22.84
CA LYS A 479 -7.53 -4.59 -23.98
C LYS A 479 -8.93 -4.59 -24.58
N LYS A 480 -9.97 -4.68 -23.76
CA LYS A 480 -11.38 -4.64 -24.21
C LYS A 480 -11.68 -3.34 -25.00
N TYR A 481 -11.19 -2.20 -24.51
CA TYR A 481 -11.36 -0.92 -25.21
C TYR A 481 -10.68 -0.92 -26.59
N LEU A 482 -9.42 -1.37 -26.66
CA LEU A 482 -8.66 -1.44 -27.90
C LEU A 482 -9.34 -2.37 -28.93
N ASP A 483 -9.83 -3.54 -28.49
CA ASP A 483 -10.56 -4.48 -29.35
C ASP A 483 -11.87 -3.88 -29.89
N GLN A 484 -12.64 -3.22 -29.05
CA GLN A 484 -13.91 -2.58 -29.44
C GLN A 484 -13.71 -1.45 -30.45
N ARG A 485 -12.54 -0.80 -30.44
CA ARG A 485 -12.18 0.28 -31.36
C ARG A 485 -11.36 -0.19 -32.55
N GLY A 486 -10.99 -1.47 -32.61
CA GLY A 486 -10.15 -2.05 -33.68
C GLY A 486 -8.73 -1.47 -33.70
N VAL A 487 -8.22 -0.96 -32.57
CA VAL A 487 -6.88 -0.38 -32.46
C VAL A 487 -5.85 -1.50 -32.44
N LYS A 488 -4.95 -1.51 -33.44
CA LYS A 488 -3.89 -2.52 -33.62
C LYS A 488 -2.49 -1.96 -33.39
N ASP A 489 -2.34 -0.64 -33.37
CA ASP A 489 -1.09 0.07 -33.09
C ASP A 489 -1.42 1.29 -32.21
N CYS A 490 -0.63 1.49 -31.16
CA CYS A 490 -0.82 2.53 -30.15
C CYS A 490 0.46 2.73 -29.36
N TRP A 491 0.49 3.81 -28.59
CA TRP A 491 1.53 4.08 -27.61
C TRP A 491 0.99 3.91 -26.20
N PHE A 492 1.80 3.38 -25.27
CA PHE A 492 1.37 3.15 -23.91
C PHE A 492 2.42 3.62 -22.90
N ILE A 493 2.00 4.49 -22.01
CA ILE A 493 2.72 4.91 -20.81
C ILE A 493 2.00 4.23 -19.66
N TYR A 494 2.57 3.12 -19.18
CA TYR A 494 1.93 2.25 -18.21
C TYR A 494 2.70 2.24 -16.91
N PHE A 495 2.07 2.72 -15.86
CA PHE A 495 2.63 2.87 -14.51
C PHE A 495 3.44 1.66 -14.01
N ALA A 496 2.96 0.44 -14.22
CA ALA A 496 3.61 -0.78 -13.74
C ALA A 496 4.42 -1.52 -14.83
N GLU A 497 4.91 -0.85 -15.88
CA GLU A 497 5.55 -1.52 -17.03
C GLU A 497 6.78 -2.34 -16.62
N GLY A 498 7.56 -1.88 -15.66
CA GLY A 498 8.77 -2.57 -15.20
C GLY A 498 8.49 -3.94 -14.61
N VAL A 499 7.38 -4.09 -13.91
CA VAL A 499 7.05 -5.27 -13.08
C VAL A 499 5.87 -6.09 -13.63
N VAL A 500 4.97 -5.49 -14.42
CA VAL A 500 3.81 -6.17 -15.03
C VAL A 500 3.96 -6.27 -16.53
N ASP A 501 3.79 -7.47 -17.08
CA ASP A 501 3.78 -7.66 -18.53
C ASP A 501 2.38 -7.41 -19.12
N TYR A 502 2.15 -6.19 -19.62
CA TYR A 502 0.88 -5.85 -20.26
C TYR A 502 0.64 -6.58 -21.58
N ARG A 503 1.72 -7.08 -22.23
CA ARG A 503 1.62 -7.85 -23.49
C ARG A 503 0.98 -9.21 -23.28
N TYR A 504 1.11 -9.79 -22.08
CA TYR A 504 0.38 -10.99 -21.68
C TYR A 504 -1.14 -10.85 -21.86
N TYR A 505 -1.68 -9.65 -21.62
CA TYR A 505 -3.10 -9.36 -21.83
C TYR A 505 -3.47 -9.06 -23.28
N GLY A 506 -2.51 -9.15 -24.22
CA GLY A 506 -2.74 -8.94 -25.65
C GLY A 506 -2.85 -7.46 -26.05
N ILE A 507 -2.28 -6.54 -25.27
CA ILE A 507 -2.23 -5.12 -25.60
C ILE A 507 -1.11 -4.88 -26.62
N PRO A 508 -1.42 -4.37 -27.84
CA PRO A 508 -0.46 -4.28 -28.94
C PRO A 508 0.37 -2.99 -28.94
N CYS A 509 0.19 -2.14 -27.91
CA CYS A 509 0.83 -0.83 -27.87
C CYS A 509 2.34 -0.91 -27.68
N ARG A 510 3.04 0.05 -28.28
CA ARG A 510 4.48 0.28 -28.06
C ARG A 510 4.68 1.05 -26.75
N PRO A 511 5.65 0.65 -25.90
CA PRO A 511 5.89 1.36 -24.64
C PRO A 511 6.61 2.68 -24.88
N LEU A 512 6.39 3.61 -23.96
CA LEU A 512 7.19 4.82 -23.79
C LEU A 512 7.85 4.80 -22.39
N PRO A 513 8.96 5.54 -22.17
CA PRO A 513 9.69 5.50 -20.91
C PRO A 513 8.81 5.84 -19.70
N THR A 514 8.84 5.00 -18.69
CA THR A 514 8.25 5.23 -17.36
C THR A 514 9.35 5.19 -16.29
N ALA A 515 9.12 5.77 -15.12
CA ALA A 515 10.10 5.70 -14.04
C ALA A 515 10.33 4.25 -13.61
N ASP A 516 9.28 3.43 -13.64
CA ASP A 516 9.32 2.01 -13.29
C ASP A 516 10.16 1.19 -14.29
N SER A 517 9.96 1.40 -15.61
CA SER A 517 10.80 0.76 -16.62
C SER A 517 12.28 1.14 -16.51
N LEU A 518 12.56 2.42 -16.19
CA LEU A 518 13.92 2.89 -15.96
C LEU A 518 14.54 2.25 -14.69
N TRP A 519 13.77 2.10 -13.64
CA TRP A 519 14.22 1.49 -12.38
C TRP A 519 14.63 0.02 -12.58
N VAL A 520 13.88 -0.77 -13.34
CA VAL A 520 14.27 -2.16 -13.64
C VAL A 520 15.37 -2.25 -14.70
N GLY A 521 15.71 -1.15 -15.37
CA GLY A 521 16.75 -1.07 -16.40
C GLY A 521 16.26 -1.47 -17.80
N GLU A 522 14.94 -1.48 -18.02
CA GLU A 522 14.36 -1.61 -19.36
C GLU A 522 14.46 -0.26 -20.09
N THR A 523 14.57 -0.31 -21.43
CA THR A 523 14.52 0.88 -22.28
C THR A 523 13.39 0.72 -23.29
N ALA A 524 12.59 1.77 -23.41
CA ALA A 524 11.67 1.91 -24.52
C ALA A 524 12.26 2.89 -25.52
N ASP A 525 12.25 2.54 -26.80
CA ASP A 525 12.66 3.46 -27.86
C ASP A 525 11.55 4.49 -28.09
N ALA A 526 11.78 5.71 -27.62
CA ALA A 526 10.86 6.82 -27.78
C ALA A 526 11.30 7.72 -28.95
N PRO A 527 10.47 7.90 -30.00
CA PRO A 527 10.74 8.86 -31.07
C PRO A 527 10.52 10.29 -30.57
N LEU A 528 10.97 11.28 -31.38
CA LEU A 528 10.76 12.69 -31.08
C LEU A 528 9.27 13.06 -31.09
N SER A 529 8.50 12.45 -31.97
CA SER A 529 7.05 12.66 -32.09
C SER A 529 6.35 11.31 -32.29
N ILE A 530 5.09 11.26 -31.89
CA ILE A 530 4.21 10.10 -32.00
C ILE A 530 2.91 10.48 -32.70
N ASP A 531 2.38 9.55 -33.49
CA ASP A 531 1.07 9.65 -34.13
C ASP A 531 0.14 8.56 -33.63
N GLY A 532 -1.16 8.85 -33.62
CA GLY A 532 -2.22 7.90 -33.29
C GLY A 532 -2.60 7.88 -31.81
N PRO A 533 -3.26 6.79 -31.37
CA PRO A 533 -3.72 6.69 -30.00
C PRO A 533 -2.55 6.52 -29.01
N LEU A 534 -2.53 7.38 -27.99
CA LEU A 534 -1.65 7.32 -26.85
C LEU A 534 -2.50 7.03 -25.61
N LEU A 535 -2.10 6.01 -24.85
CA LEU A 535 -2.69 5.65 -23.58
C LEU A 535 -1.72 6.03 -22.46
N ILE A 536 -2.22 6.69 -21.42
CA ILE A 536 -1.41 7.12 -20.26
C ILE A 536 -2.10 6.69 -18.97
N SER A 537 -1.38 6.00 -18.10
CA SER A 537 -1.77 5.70 -16.73
C SER A 537 -1.94 6.98 -15.90
N ALA A 538 -2.89 6.99 -14.97
CA ALA A 538 -3.12 8.12 -14.08
C ALA A 538 -1.89 8.45 -13.21
N GLY A 539 -1.11 7.45 -12.81
CA GLY A 539 0.16 7.63 -12.09
C GLY A 539 1.15 8.46 -12.88
N ASP A 540 1.45 8.06 -14.12
CA ASP A 540 2.37 8.78 -15.01
C ASP A 540 1.83 10.16 -15.38
N LEU A 541 0.52 10.26 -15.70
CA LEU A 541 -0.12 11.55 -16.03
C LEU A 541 0.00 12.56 -14.89
N SER A 542 -0.06 12.11 -13.64
CA SER A 542 0.06 12.99 -12.46
C SER A 542 1.44 13.65 -12.32
N GLY A 543 2.48 13.07 -12.92
CA GLY A 543 3.88 13.43 -12.72
C GLY A 543 4.46 12.89 -11.41
N PHE A 544 3.74 12.04 -10.70
CA PHE A 544 4.15 11.46 -9.42
C PHE A 544 5.50 10.75 -9.50
N GLU A 545 5.76 10.04 -10.59
CA GLU A 545 6.95 9.21 -10.78
C GLU A 545 8.20 10.00 -11.20
N PHE A 546 8.05 10.98 -12.08
CA PHE A 546 9.19 11.76 -12.59
C PHE A 546 9.43 13.06 -11.84
N GLY A 547 8.45 13.56 -11.12
CA GLY A 547 8.35 14.92 -10.60
C GLY A 547 7.43 15.78 -11.46
N ALA A 548 7.10 16.97 -10.97
CA ALA A 548 6.21 17.90 -11.66
C ALA A 548 6.94 18.78 -12.70
N GLY A 549 6.16 19.43 -13.56
CA GLY A 549 6.64 20.45 -14.48
C GLY A 549 7.68 19.93 -15.47
N ALA A 550 8.81 20.59 -15.56
CA ALA A 550 9.91 20.27 -16.49
C ALA A 550 10.56 18.89 -16.27
N LEU A 551 10.27 18.22 -15.17
CA LEU A 551 10.75 16.86 -14.90
C LEU A 551 9.86 15.79 -15.53
N ASN A 552 8.57 16.09 -15.75
CA ASN A 552 7.61 15.15 -16.29
C ASN A 552 7.63 15.15 -17.84
N PRO A 553 8.05 14.07 -18.50
CA PRO A 553 8.06 13.98 -19.97
C PRO A 553 6.66 14.07 -20.60
N TYR A 554 5.62 13.91 -19.81
CA TYR A 554 4.23 13.84 -20.22
C TYR A 554 3.38 15.00 -19.65
N GLU A 555 3.99 16.05 -19.14
CA GLU A 555 3.32 17.17 -18.48
C GLU A 555 2.23 17.82 -19.36
N GLN A 556 2.48 17.94 -20.68
CA GLN A 556 1.54 18.52 -21.62
C GLN A 556 0.16 17.86 -21.63
N PHE A 557 0.09 16.54 -21.38
CA PHE A 557 -1.17 15.79 -21.42
C PHE A 557 -2.10 16.10 -20.24
N LYS A 558 -1.62 16.71 -19.16
CA LYS A 558 -2.47 17.20 -18.07
C LYS A 558 -3.45 18.28 -18.51
N TYR A 559 -3.08 19.05 -19.53
CA TYR A 559 -3.84 20.20 -20.05
C TYR A 559 -4.68 19.84 -21.27
N LEU A 560 -4.55 18.65 -21.81
CA LEU A 560 -5.33 18.17 -22.94
C LEU A 560 -6.58 17.43 -22.45
N ARG A 561 -7.64 17.49 -23.26
CA ARG A 561 -8.84 16.71 -23.01
C ARG A 561 -8.67 15.30 -23.57
N PRO A 562 -8.75 14.24 -22.75
CA PRO A 562 -8.67 12.88 -23.25
C PRO A 562 -9.89 12.55 -24.12
N THR A 563 -9.71 11.74 -25.16
CA THR A 563 -10.77 11.22 -26.02
C THR A 563 -11.58 10.12 -25.32
N ALA A 564 -10.97 9.40 -24.39
CA ALA A 564 -11.63 8.42 -23.52
C ALA A 564 -10.88 8.25 -22.20
N VAL A 565 -11.57 7.69 -21.20
CA VAL A 565 -10.99 7.29 -19.91
C VAL A 565 -11.45 5.87 -19.60
N ILE A 566 -10.49 4.95 -19.43
CA ILE A 566 -10.72 3.53 -19.20
C ILE A 566 -10.65 3.26 -17.70
N GLN A 567 -11.73 2.74 -17.11
CA GLN A 567 -11.86 2.43 -15.68
C GLN A 567 -11.27 3.51 -14.74
N TYR A 568 -11.40 4.78 -15.12
CA TYR A 568 -10.96 5.96 -14.36
C TYR A 568 -9.44 6.08 -14.14
N GLY A 569 -8.62 5.17 -14.68
CA GLY A 569 -7.18 5.11 -14.43
C GLY A 569 -6.30 5.14 -15.67
N VAL A 570 -6.83 4.90 -16.89
CA VAL A 570 -6.05 5.02 -18.13
C VAL A 570 -6.71 6.03 -19.06
N PHE A 571 -5.96 7.05 -19.45
CA PHE A 571 -6.41 8.16 -20.29
C PHE A 571 -5.96 7.94 -21.72
N VAL A 572 -6.87 8.17 -22.69
CA VAL A 572 -6.60 8.00 -24.11
C VAL A 572 -6.57 9.36 -24.78
N PHE A 573 -5.51 9.63 -25.52
CA PHE A 573 -5.35 10.80 -26.37
C PHE A 573 -5.14 10.35 -27.81
N ASP A 574 -5.65 11.09 -28.79
CA ASP A 574 -5.50 10.76 -30.21
C ASP A 574 -5.07 12.00 -30.98
N GLY A 575 -4.00 11.87 -31.76
CA GLY A 575 -3.41 12.98 -32.49
C GLY A 575 -1.91 12.81 -32.76
N HIS A 576 -1.29 13.94 -33.12
CA HIS A 576 0.16 14.07 -33.27
C HIS A 576 0.72 14.80 -32.04
N PHE A 577 1.75 14.22 -31.40
CA PHE A 577 2.35 14.77 -30.18
C PHE A 577 3.87 14.73 -30.25
N GLU A 578 4.52 15.85 -29.97
CA GLU A 578 5.95 15.90 -29.75
C GLU A 578 6.28 15.55 -28.30
N ILE A 579 7.25 14.66 -28.09
CA ILE A 579 7.66 14.16 -26.78
C ILE A 579 9.21 14.18 -26.63
N PRO A 580 9.85 15.35 -26.85
CA PRO A 580 11.30 15.45 -26.90
C PRO A 580 11.98 15.00 -25.61
N LEU A 581 11.39 15.28 -24.43
CA LEU A 581 11.95 14.85 -23.14
C LEU A 581 11.87 13.33 -22.96
N ALA A 582 10.79 12.68 -23.41
CA ALA A 582 10.70 11.22 -23.38
C ALA A 582 11.74 10.57 -24.29
N ALA A 583 11.95 11.11 -25.50
CA ALA A 583 12.99 10.68 -26.41
C ALA A 583 14.40 10.86 -25.79
N ALA A 584 14.66 12.01 -25.19
CA ALA A 584 15.92 12.28 -24.50
C ALA A 584 16.17 11.30 -23.33
N ILE A 585 15.15 10.98 -22.52
CA ILE A 585 15.24 10.00 -21.43
C ILE A 585 15.56 8.61 -21.99
N SER A 586 14.92 8.20 -23.10
CA SER A 586 15.20 6.94 -23.78
C SER A 586 16.68 6.83 -24.19
N HIS A 587 17.20 7.85 -24.89
CA HIS A 587 18.61 7.89 -25.30
C HIS A 587 19.57 7.95 -24.10
N ALA A 588 19.25 8.72 -23.06
CA ALA A 588 20.04 8.76 -21.83
C ALA A 588 20.12 7.38 -21.14
N GLN A 589 19.01 6.64 -21.09
CA GLN A 589 19.00 5.30 -20.51
C GLN A 589 19.80 4.30 -21.37
N LYS A 590 19.69 4.39 -22.69
CA LYS A 590 20.50 3.58 -23.61
C LYS A 590 22.00 3.88 -23.42
N ALA A 591 22.36 5.15 -23.28
CA ALA A 591 23.71 5.57 -22.96
C ALA A 591 24.25 4.97 -21.66
N ARG A 592 23.46 4.95 -20.58
CA ARG A 592 23.84 4.30 -19.31
C ARG A 592 24.06 2.80 -19.46
N ARG A 593 23.22 2.11 -20.25
CA ARG A 593 23.39 0.67 -20.53
C ARG A 593 24.66 0.39 -21.30
N LEU A 594 24.96 1.18 -22.34
CA LEU A 594 26.19 1.07 -23.13
C LEU A 594 27.42 1.36 -22.25
N MET A 595 27.37 2.35 -21.38
CA MET A 595 28.42 2.63 -20.40
C MET A 595 28.66 1.44 -19.46
N SER A 596 27.60 0.83 -18.95
CA SER A 596 27.71 -0.37 -18.10
C SER A 596 28.28 -1.58 -18.85
N ALA A 597 28.02 -1.67 -20.17
CA ALA A 597 28.62 -2.65 -21.07
C ALA A 597 30.05 -2.28 -21.54
N LYS A 598 30.62 -1.17 -21.03
CA LYS A 598 31.94 -0.62 -21.42
C LYS A 598 32.06 -0.20 -22.89
N GLN A 599 30.94 0.04 -23.58
CA GLN A 599 30.85 0.58 -24.91
C GLN A 599 30.78 2.11 -24.88
N LEU A 600 31.89 2.73 -24.46
CA LEU A 600 31.92 4.16 -24.13
C LEU A 600 31.76 5.11 -25.34
N PRO A 601 32.30 4.82 -26.54
CA PRO A 601 32.08 5.67 -27.72
C PRO A 601 30.60 5.76 -28.13
N GLU A 602 29.90 4.61 -28.15
CA GLU A 602 28.50 4.52 -28.49
C GLU A 602 27.64 5.16 -27.40
N ALA A 603 28.05 4.98 -26.12
CA ALA A 603 27.39 5.63 -24.98
C ALA A 603 27.47 7.16 -25.08
N LEU A 604 28.61 7.70 -25.52
CA LEU A 604 28.80 9.14 -25.71
C LEU A 604 27.88 9.68 -26.82
N SER A 605 27.77 8.98 -27.95
CA SER A 605 26.89 9.36 -29.04
C SER A 605 25.42 9.45 -28.59
N GLU A 606 24.95 8.44 -27.86
CA GLU A 606 23.57 8.41 -27.32
C GLU A 606 23.35 9.53 -26.28
N ALA A 607 24.32 9.80 -25.41
CA ALA A 607 24.21 10.89 -24.41
C ALA A 607 24.19 12.27 -25.07
N GLN A 608 24.99 12.48 -26.12
CA GLN A 608 24.99 13.73 -26.87
C GLN A 608 23.67 13.96 -27.58
N LEU A 609 23.10 12.89 -28.14
CA LEU A 609 21.76 12.94 -28.77
C LEU A 609 20.68 13.25 -27.70
N ALA A 610 20.74 12.64 -26.52
CA ALA A 610 19.82 12.94 -25.43
C ALA A 610 19.85 14.44 -25.05
N VAL A 611 21.03 15.04 -24.94
CA VAL A 611 21.17 16.48 -24.66
C VAL A 611 20.68 17.34 -25.82
N ALA A 612 20.90 16.91 -27.08
CA ALA A 612 20.43 17.63 -28.25
C ALA A 612 18.89 17.69 -28.33
N LEU A 613 18.21 16.57 -27.95
CA LEU A 613 16.75 16.47 -27.93
C LEU A 613 16.10 17.28 -26.79
N ALA A 614 16.75 17.37 -25.63
CA ALA A 614 16.26 18.10 -24.47
C ALA A 614 17.40 18.86 -23.75
N PRO A 615 17.92 19.94 -24.34
CA PRO A 615 19.10 20.64 -23.82
C PRO A 615 18.88 21.28 -22.46
N GLU A 616 17.63 21.54 -22.10
CA GLU A 616 17.23 22.15 -20.82
C GLU A 616 16.83 21.13 -19.75
N ALA A 617 16.93 19.82 -20.05
CA ALA A 617 16.63 18.79 -19.09
C ALA A 617 17.86 18.44 -18.23
N VAL A 618 17.64 18.27 -16.93
CA VAL A 618 18.72 17.97 -15.95
C VAL A 618 19.34 16.60 -16.24
N ASN A 619 18.51 15.54 -16.35
CA ASN A 619 18.98 14.15 -16.44
C ASN A 619 19.88 13.87 -17.66
N PRO A 620 19.57 14.28 -18.91
CA PRO A 620 20.47 14.10 -20.04
C PRO A 620 21.86 14.71 -19.83
N ASN A 621 21.92 15.91 -19.26
CA ASN A 621 23.19 16.58 -18.95
C ASN A 621 24.00 15.86 -17.85
N VAL A 622 23.34 15.25 -16.86
CA VAL A 622 23.99 14.40 -15.85
C VAL A 622 24.60 13.16 -16.50
N VAL A 623 23.82 12.48 -17.36
CA VAL A 623 24.28 11.26 -18.04
C VAL A 623 25.47 11.55 -18.96
N LEU A 624 25.43 12.65 -19.71
CA LEU A 624 26.58 13.09 -20.52
C LEU A 624 27.82 13.30 -19.65
N GLY A 625 27.66 13.97 -18.51
CA GLY A 625 28.74 14.16 -17.55
C GLY A 625 29.32 12.85 -17.01
N ASP A 626 28.45 11.86 -16.67
CA ASP A 626 28.89 10.55 -16.19
C ASP A 626 29.71 9.78 -17.24
N ILE A 627 29.29 9.83 -18.50
CA ILE A 627 29.99 9.16 -19.60
C ILE A 627 31.29 9.84 -19.97
N LEU A 628 31.31 11.17 -20.02
CA LEU A 628 32.55 11.94 -20.24
C LEU A 628 33.58 11.66 -19.14
N ALA A 629 33.10 11.51 -17.93
CA ALA A 629 33.92 11.12 -16.81
C ALA A 629 34.49 9.69 -16.92
N ALA A 630 33.68 8.75 -17.43
CA ALA A 630 34.15 7.38 -17.69
C ALA A 630 35.14 7.28 -18.84
N LEU A 631 35.11 8.26 -19.75
CA LEU A 631 36.07 8.43 -20.86
C LEU A 631 37.36 9.18 -20.48
N ASP A 632 37.57 9.49 -19.19
CA ASP A 632 38.67 10.29 -18.70
C ASP A 632 38.76 11.71 -19.33
N ARG A 633 37.58 12.34 -19.52
CA ARG A 633 37.38 13.71 -20.02
C ARG A 633 36.85 14.62 -18.91
N PRO A 634 37.64 14.87 -17.82
CA PRO A 634 37.13 15.47 -16.60
C PRO A 634 36.66 16.93 -16.76
N GLN A 635 37.27 17.69 -17.66
CA GLN A 635 36.92 19.10 -17.88
C GLN A 635 35.52 19.20 -18.54
N GLU A 636 35.22 18.36 -19.53
CA GLU A 636 33.94 18.33 -20.23
C GLU A 636 32.84 17.74 -19.35
N ALA A 637 33.19 16.72 -18.54
CA ALA A 637 32.28 16.17 -17.53
C ALA A 637 31.86 17.26 -16.54
N ARG A 638 32.82 18.08 -16.06
CA ARG A 638 32.56 19.20 -15.15
C ARG A 638 31.66 20.26 -15.78
N GLN A 639 31.83 20.57 -17.07
CA GLN A 639 30.96 21.49 -17.79
C GLN A 639 29.52 20.95 -17.87
N SER A 640 29.37 19.66 -18.18
CA SER A 640 28.05 19.00 -18.23
C SER A 640 27.35 18.99 -16.86
N TYR A 641 28.08 18.70 -15.77
CA TYR A 641 27.53 18.77 -14.41
C TYR A 641 27.20 20.20 -13.98
N ALA A 642 28.04 21.19 -14.36
CA ALA A 642 27.75 22.60 -14.06
C ALA A 642 26.51 23.09 -14.82
N ARG A 643 26.34 22.67 -16.09
CA ARG A 643 25.12 22.93 -16.83
C ARG A 643 23.91 22.28 -16.18
N ALA A 644 24.02 20.99 -15.81
CA ALA A 644 22.95 20.28 -15.09
C ALA A 644 22.59 20.98 -13.76
N LEU A 645 23.57 21.46 -13.01
CA LEU A 645 23.35 22.22 -11.75
C LEU A 645 22.61 23.53 -12.00
N THR A 646 22.95 24.25 -13.06
CA THR A 646 22.24 25.48 -13.44
C THR A 646 20.79 25.16 -13.76
N LEU A 647 20.52 24.12 -14.55
CA LEU A 647 19.19 23.68 -14.91
C LEU A 647 18.41 23.18 -13.68
N ALA A 648 19.07 22.42 -12.79
CA ALA A 648 18.43 21.94 -11.56
C ALA A 648 17.92 23.10 -10.68
N LYS A 649 18.53 24.27 -10.73
CA LYS A 649 18.07 25.46 -10.00
C LYS A 649 16.86 26.17 -10.64
N THR A 650 16.47 25.77 -11.85
CA THR A 650 15.28 26.33 -12.54
C THR A 650 14.03 25.46 -12.37
N ILE A 651 14.17 24.23 -11.90
CA ILE A 651 13.01 23.36 -11.60
C ILE A 651 12.28 23.86 -10.35
N GLU A 652 11.10 23.32 -10.08
CA GLU A 652 10.31 23.68 -8.90
C GLU A 652 11.15 23.50 -7.60
N PRO A 653 11.11 24.49 -6.68
CA PRO A 653 12.01 24.53 -5.50
C PRO A 653 12.00 23.25 -4.67
N GLU A 654 10.85 22.58 -4.61
CA GLU A 654 10.64 21.35 -3.84
C GLU A 654 11.47 20.18 -4.37
N PHE A 655 11.81 20.18 -5.68
CA PHE A 655 12.60 19.14 -6.33
C PHE A 655 14.08 19.50 -6.50
N GLN A 656 14.45 20.74 -6.20
CA GLN A 656 15.84 21.21 -6.40
C GLN A 656 16.84 20.49 -5.50
N VAL A 657 16.50 20.27 -4.23
CA VAL A 657 17.44 19.83 -3.18
C VAL A 657 18.19 18.57 -3.58
N GLY A 658 17.47 17.51 -3.97
CA GLY A 658 18.10 16.23 -4.36
C GLY A 658 19.04 16.36 -5.56
N TRP A 659 18.64 17.09 -6.60
CA TRP A 659 19.50 17.33 -7.76
C TRP A 659 20.71 18.20 -7.44
N VAL A 660 20.50 19.29 -6.69
CA VAL A 660 21.56 20.24 -6.35
C VAL A 660 22.63 19.57 -5.49
N GLU A 661 22.25 18.86 -4.43
CA GLU A 661 23.18 18.12 -3.57
C GLU A 661 23.97 17.07 -4.34
N HIS A 662 23.30 16.26 -5.17
CA HIS A 662 23.94 15.25 -5.98
C HIS A 662 24.98 15.85 -6.94
N LEU A 663 24.63 16.95 -7.63
CA LEU A 663 25.52 17.61 -8.58
C LEU A 663 26.66 18.36 -7.91
N GLN A 664 26.44 18.99 -6.74
CA GLN A 664 27.49 19.60 -5.94
C GLN A 664 28.49 18.55 -5.48
N LYS A 665 28.04 17.39 -5.03
CA LYS A 665 28.92 16.27 -4.67
C LYS A 665 29.76 15.80 -5.86
N LYS A 666 29.15 15.60 -7.03
CA LYS A 666 29.86 15.23 -8.26
C LYS A 666 30.91 16.25 -8.69
N LEU A 667 30.63 17.52 -8.51
CA LEU A 667 31.56 18.61 -8.82
C LEU A 667 32.74 18.72 -7.79
N ALA A 668 32.48 18.40 -6.49
CA ALA A 668 33.44 18.41 -5.43
C ALA A 668 34.40 17.20 -5.50
N GLU A 669 33.90 15.98 -5.71
CA GLU A 669 34.68 14.74 -5.78
C GLU A 669 35.77 14.77 -6.85
N ARG A 670 35.64 15.62 -7.86
CA ARG A 670 36.60 15.79 -8.98
C ARG A 670 37.40 17.09 -8.96
N GLY A 671 37.26 17.89 -7.90
CA GLY A 671 38.10 19.04 -7.63
C GLY A 671 39.41 18.72 -6.88
N THR A 672 39.47 17.53 -6.27
CA THR A 672 40.63 17.09 -5.45
C THR A 672 41.68 16.29 -6.23
N GLY A 673 41.52 16.13 -7.55
CA GLY A 673 42.46 15.38 -8.42
C GLY A 673 43.33 16.25 -9.32
N ALA A 674 43.38 17.58 -9.11
CA ALA A 674 44.17 18.50 -9.90
C ALA A 674 44.93 19.46 -8.98
N GLU A 675 45.90 18.93 -8.19
CA GLU A 675 47.07 19.61 -7.66
C GLU A 675 48.28 18.71 -7.82
#